data_dcf8481ed046927d7af3627041a9b527
#
_entry.id   dcf8481ed046927d7af3627041a9b527
#
_cell.length_a   1.000
_cell.length_b   1.000
_cell.length_c   1.000
_cell.angle_alpha   90.00
_cell.angle_beta   90.00
_cell.angle_gamma   90.00
#
_symmetry.space_group_name_H-M   'P 1'
#
loop_
_entity.id
_entity.type
_entity.pdbx_description
1 polymer ?
#
loop_
_entity_poly.entity_id
_entity_poly.type
_entity_poly.pdbx_seq_one_letter_code
_entity_poly.pdbx_strand_id
1 'polypeptide(L)'
;GILRTLFIMTKDDEWKDEMEAFYRTDVAVPADLIVDGKLYKDIGLKYRGNSSYFSVSPDLKRSINVYLDHKDQKQKLLGYKTLNLLNGNSDPTFMREVIYSHVARNYIPAFKGNFVKVVINGESWGIYSHIQQYNKDFLEDNFKTRGGVRWKIGAGGGGSGTLRYPGEKKEDFGGFQQRTENAEEAWEELHQFTKMLDEAPIAELDKKLHGRLDVDGALWSLALECIFQDEGYFTRGSDYNLYLDPDGRFHLLQHDGNEVMSIPGGPGMPSGLQGPKLEPFYNADNEDRPLMYKMFQVPHLKARYRHHLKTITEEWISWDKIGPIVNQYAALIRDEVKKDVRKHSSYEAFEKGLVESSSDGRRTKLGLKPFTIDRREFLLNHPEVNLPSPKIASLTEIDQGKSAESYRVVAKTTGNTKAETVILWHADGFNEPYTPVAMHDDGKHSDGKAGDGEFGADIPSQLAGKKVRYYVEARSGGKEMTSDFYPARAEAGPLTFRVKAAKATDSVLRINEIVAENKSVAKDQQGDFDDYIEIVNTSGAKIDLSGKFLTDDDKNPRKWKFPKGTHIGAGERLIIWADENGNAEGGLHANFKLDKAGETIQLIDSDSDGNLILDEIKFAKLETDQAFRRIPDSKGNPSKGNPSPGKKN
;
A
#
# COMPACT_ATOMS: atom_id res chain seq x y z
N GLY A 1 17.84 13.68 -9.03
CA GLY A 1 17.38 13.99 -7.68
C GLY A 1 17.83 15.38 -7.24
N ILE A 2 17.23 15.92 -6.20
CA ILE A 2 17.58 17.20 -5.60
C ILE A 2 18.09 16.91 -4.18
N LEU A 3 19.29 17.40 -3.85
CA LEU A 3 19.79 17.39 -2.48
C LEU A 3 19.32 18.68 -1.78
N ARG A 4 18.33 18.55 -0.88
CA ARG A 4 17.84 19.68 -0.11
C ARG A 4 18.72 19.96 1.09
N THR A 5 18.86 21.24 1.42
CA THR A 5 19.52 21.66 2.67
C THR A 5 18.46 22.01 3.70
N LEU A 6 18.59 21.42 4.87
CA LEU A 6 17.81 21.73 6.06
C LEU A 6 18.61 22.72 6.92
N PHE A 7 18.21 23.99 6.96
CA PHE A 7 18.82 24.99 7.83
C PHE A 7 18.04 25.02 9.15
N ILE A 8 18.64 24.51 10.20
CA ILE A 8 18.07 24.45 11.55
C ILE A 8 18.69 25.56 12.39
N MET A 9 17.86 26.33 13.06
CA MET A 9 18.27 27.45 13.94
C MET A 9 17.72 27.15 15.33
N THR A 10 18.59 26.77 16.25
CA THR A 10 18.24 26.53 17.66
C THR A 10 18.19 27.85 18.39
N LYS A 11 17.49 27.91 19.54
CA LYS A 11 17.29 29.16 20.29
C LYS A 11 18.52 29.57 21.11
N ASP A 12 19.37 28.60 21.44
CA ASP A 12 20.65 28.85 22.08
C ASP A 12 21.77 27.95 21.52
N ASP A 13 23.00 28.22 21.96
CA ASP A 13 24.18 27.48 21.48
C ASP A 13 24.40 26.17 22.23
N GLU A 14 23.74 25.94 23.38
CA GLU A 14 23.85 24.72 24.22
C GLU A 14 22.88 23.63 23.79
N TRP A 15 22.24 23.76 22.64
CA TRP A 15 21.25 22.80 22.12
C TRP A 15 21.68 21.34 22.12
N LYS A 16 23.00 21.07 22.03
CA LYS A 16 23.51 19.69 22.08
C LYS A 16 23.33 19.10 23.46
N ASP A 17 23.70 19.86 24.48
CA ASP A 17 23.63 19.43 25.89
C ASP A 17 22.16 19.25 26.29
N GLU A 18 21.26 20.12 25.80
CA GLU A 18 19.83 19.97 26.00
C GLU A 18 19.30 18.70 25.31
N MET A 19 19.68 18.43 24.04
CA MET A 19 19.28 17.22 23.34
C MET A 19 19.83 15.94 23.99
N GLU A 20 21.00 16.00 24.62
CA GLU A 20 21.56 14.91 25.42
C GLU A 20 20.80 14.71 26.73
N ALA A 21 20.52 15.78 27.45
CA ALA A 21 19.77 15.72 28.71
C ALA A 21 18.35 15.17 28.52
N PHE A 22 17.71 15.49 27.40
CA PHE A 22 16.38 15.00 27.08
C PHE A 22 16.34 13.72 26.22
N TYR A 23 17.48 13.07 26.00
CA TYR A 23 17.53 11.81 25.27
C TYR A 23 16.65 10.74 25.94
N ARG A 24 15.83 10.05 25.16
CA ARG A 24 14.81 9.07 25.61
C ARG A 24 13.68 9.63 26.48
N THR A 25 13.52 10.93 26.54
CA THR A 25 12.34 11.58 27.14
C THR A 25 11.37 12.01 26.04
N ASP A 26 10.20 12.55 26.42
CA ASP A 26 9.24 13.10 25.45
C ASP A 26 9.49 14.57 25.14
N VAL A 27 10.48 15.18 25.76
CA VAL A 27 10.84 16.58 25.54
C VAL A 27 11.63 16.73 24.23
N ALA A 28 11.22 17.66 23.40
CA ALA A 28 11.93 18.07 22.19
C ALA A 28 12.49 19.49 22.35
N VAL A 29 13.73 19.69 21.89
CA VAL A 29 14.40 20.99 21.92
C VAL A 29 13.82 21.86 20.80
N PRO A 30 13.31 23.08 21.11
CA PRO A 30 12.68 23.92 20.10
C PRO A 30 13.72 24.57 19.17
N ALA A 31 13.39 24.63 17.88
CA ALA A 31 14.19 25.27 16.85
C ALA A 31 13.29 25.81 15.72
N ASP A 32 13.88 26.56 14.81
CA ASP A 32 13.26 26.92 13.53
C ASP A 32 13.96 26.18 12.39
N LEU A 33 13.24 25.92 11.30
CA LEU A 33 13.75 25.22 10.13
C LEU A 33 13.46 26.02 8.86
N ILE A 34 14.47 26.20 8.00
CA ILE A 34 14.27 26.73 6.64
C ILE A 34 14.60 25.63 5.63
N VAL A 35 13.66 25.38 4.70
CA VAL A 35 13.82 24.47 3.58
C VAL A 35 13.24 25.09 2.32
N ASP A 36 13.97 25.06 1.22
CA ASP A 36 13.56 25.64 -0.08
C ASP A 36 13.06 27.10 0.06
N GLY A 37 13.69 27.89 0.96
CA GLY A 37 13.35 29.29 1.25
C GLY A 37 12.12 29.49 2.14
N LYS A 38 11.44 28.43 2.56
CA LYS A 38 10.28 28.50 3.47
C LYS A 38 10.70 28.28 4.92
N LEU A 39 10.22 29.16 5.81
CA LEU A 39 10.42 29.06 7.25
C LEU A 39 9.32 28.22 7.91
N TYR A 40 9.73 27.25 8.73
CA TYR A 40 8.92 26.44 9.63
C TYR A 40 9.32 26.78 11.06
N LYS A 41 8.45 27.46 11.79
CA LYS A 41 8.73 27.95 13.14
C LYS A 41 8.44 26.92 14.21
N ASP A 42 9.17 27.02 15.33
CA ASP A 42 8.95 26.26 16.55
C ASP A 42 8.82 24.74 16.30
N ILE A 43 9.71 24.19 15.49
CA ILE A 43 9.88 22.76 15.32
C ILE A 43 10.54 22.15 16.55
N GLY A 44 10.40 20.82 16.74
CA GLY A 44 11.07 20.10 17.84
C GLY A 44 12.21 19.23 17.33
N LEU A 45 13.33 19.21 18.03
CA LEU A 45 14.48 18.37 17.76
C LEU A 45 14.66 17.34 18.87
N LYS A 46 14.97 16.07 18.52
CA LYS A 46 15.36 15.03 19.47
C LYS A 46 16.45 14.15 18.89
N TYR A 47 17.41 13.76 19.70
CA TYR A 47 18.29 12.66 19.33
C TYR A 47 17.52 11.33 19.32
N ARG A 48 17.89 10.47 18.37
CA ARG A 48 17.31 9.14 18.22
C ARG A 48 18.40 8.06 18.06
N GLY A 49 17.95 6.82 18.03
CA GLY A 49 18.78 5.64 17.91
C GLY A 49 19.08 5.02 19.27
N ASN A 50 19.66 3.84 19.28
CA ASN A 50 20.16 3.14 20.46
C ASN A 50 21.66 2.90 20.27
N SER A 51 22.06 1.86 19.55
CA SER A 51 23.46 1.59 19.22
C SER A 51 24.11 2.80 18.51
N SER A 52 23.43 3.38 17.54
CA SER A 52 23.89 4.56 16.78
C SER A 52 23.98 5.86 17.60
N TYR A 53 23.47 5.88 18.83
CA TYR A 53 23.66 6.99 19.77
C TYR A 53 24.84 6.74 20.70
N PHE A 54 24.89 5.57 21.37
CA PHE A 54 25.90 5.27 22.38
C PHE A 54 27.29 4.92 21.82
N SER A 55 27.34 4.40 20.58
CA SER A 55 28.62 4.05 19.93
C SER A 55 29.30 5.23 19.23
N VAL A 56 28.72 6.42 19.30
CA VAL A 56 29.16 7.61 18.55
C VAL A 56 29.76 8.63 19.52
N SER A 57 30.96 9.14 19.16
CA SER A 57 31.58 10.25 19.88
C SER A 57 30.67 11.50 19.90
N PRO A 58 30.58 12.25 21.01
CA PRO A 58 29.81 13.49 21.08
C PRO A 58 30.15 14.54 20.02
N ASP A 59 31.38 14.54 19.51
CA ASP A 59 31.84 15.46 18.47
C ASP A 59 31.34 15.12 17.06
N LEU A 60 30.88 13.89 16.86
CA LEU A 60 30.37 13.41 15.59
C LEU A 60 28.84 13.54 15.54
N LYS A 61 28.30 13.48 14.33
CA LYS A 61 26.85 13.63 14.13
C LYS A 61 26.08 12.44 14.68
N ARG A 62 25.00 12.72 15.40
CA ARG A 62 23.99 11.74 15.85
C ARG A 62 22.77 11.79 14.98
N SER A 63 21.97 10.72 14.99
CA SER A 63 20.68 10.70 14.29
C SER A 63 19.68 11.61 15.00
N ILE A 64 18.88 12.35 14.22
CA ILE A 64 17.96 13.38 14.71
C ILE A 64 16.55 13.11 14.18
N ASN A 65 15.56 13.25 15.05
CA ASN A 65 14.17 13.45 14.67
C ASN A 65 13.83 14.94 14.65
N VAL A 66 13.21 15.39 13.57
CA VAL A 66 12.67 16.74 13.43
C VAL A 66 11.16 16.66 13.41
N TYR A 67 10.50 17.22 14.41
CA TYR A 67 9.04 17.29 14.53
C TYR A 67 8.54 18.65 14.05
N LEU A 68 7.98 18.69 12.85
CA LEU A 68 7.46 19.92 12.27
C LEU A 68 6.22 20.43 13.00
N ASP A 69 5.42 19.52 13.51
CA ASP A 69 4.18 19.79 14.23
C ASP A 69 4.36 19.95 15.75
N HIS A 70 5.58 20.23 16.22
CA HIS A 70 5.89 20.35 17.65
C HIS A 70 4.98 21.37 18.35
N LYS A 71 4.83 22.55 17.80
CA LYS A 71 3.94 23.58 18.34
C LYS A 71 2.70 23.81 17.48
N ASP A 72 2.84 23.90 16.17
CA ASP A 72 1.73 24.00 15.22
C ASP A 72 1.40 22.61 14.63
N GLN A 73 0.32 22.00 15.11
CA GLN A 73 -0.13 20.66 14.71
C GLN A 73 -0.47 20.54 13.21
N LYS A 74 -0.62 21.66 12.50
CA LYS A 74 -0.90 21.69 11.05
C LYS A 74 0.37 21.79 10.21
N GLN A 75 1.51 22.10 10.83
CA GLN A 75 2.77 22.31 10.11
C GLN A 75 3.31 21.01 9.52
N LYS A 76 3.60 21.02 8.22
CA LYS A 76 4.09 19.87 7.45
C LYS A 76 5.07 20.32 6.38
N LEU A 77 6.08 19.51 6.10
CA LEU A 77 6.96 19.62 4.94
C LEU A 77 6.57 18.57 3.91
N LEU A 78 6.09 18.98 2.73
CA LEU A 78 5.66 18.07 1.65
C LEU A 78 4.65 16.99 2.11
N GLY A 79 3.79 17.33 3.07
CA GLY A 79 2.79 16.41 3.62
C GLY A 79 3.21 15.66 4.88
N TYR A 80 4.48 15.67 5.27
CA TYR A 80 5.02 14.94 6.42
C TYR A 80 5.22 15.82 7.63
N LYS A 81 4.97 15.27 8.81
CA LYS A 81 5.12 15.93 10.12
C LYS A 81 6.47 15.65 10.78
N THR A 82 7.09 14.53 10.48
CA THR A 82 8.34 14.09 11.11
C THR A 82 9.38 13.73 10.06
N LEU A 83 10.62 14.20 10.25
CA LEU A 83 11.77 13.81 9.45
C LEU A 83 12.72 12.98 10.33
N ASN A 84 13.11 11.79 9.85
CA ASN A 84 14.16 10.99 10.47
C ASN A 84 15.46 11.19 9.72
N LEU A 85 16.43 11.78 10.38
CA LEU A 85 17.75 12.05 9.85
C LEU A 85 18.74 11.06 10.45
N LEU A 86 19.18 10.08 9.66
CA LEU A 86 20.08 9.03 10.09
C LEU A 86 21.53 9.41 9.84
N ASN A 87 22.37 9.21 10.83
CA ASN A 87 23.76 9.67 10.84
C ASN A 87 24.73 8.82 9.99
N GLY A 88 24.31 7.67 9.47
CA GLY A 88 25.15 6.76 8.69
C GLY A 88 26.21 6.03 9.52
N ASN A 89 26.00 5.84 10.84
CA ASN A 89 26.97 5.23 11.74
C ASN A 89 27.48 3.85 11.28
N SER A 90 26.61 3.02 10.76
CA SER A 90 26.97 1.68 10.28
C SER A 90 27.13 1.59 8.76
N ASP A 91 26.93 2.69 8.03
CA ASP A 91 26.97 2.72 6.57
C ASP A 91 27.88 3.83 6.02
N PRO A 92 29.12 3.50 5.65
CA PRO A 92 30.02 4.47 5.04
C PRO A 92 29.48 5.11 3.75
N THR A 93 28.58 4.41 3.06
CA THR A 93 28.01 4.89 1.79
C THR A 93 26.77 5.78 1.96
N PHE A 94 26.12 5.76 3.11
CA PHE A 94 24.81 6.38 3.41
C PHE A 94 23.64 5.82 2.58
N MET A 95 23.87 4.79 1.73
CA MET A 95 22.93 4.38 0.70
C MET A 95 22.17 3.10 0.99
N ARG A 96 22.63 2.25 1.94
CA ARG A 96 22.11 0.90 2.13
C ARG A 96 20.61 0.89 2.40
N GLU A 97 20.15 1.64 3.38
CA GLU A 97 18.72 1.73 3.71
C GLU A 97 17.91 2.43 2.60
N VAL A 98 18.49 3.42 1.93
CA VAL A 98 17.83 4.11 0.81
C VAL A 98 17.63 3.18 -0.38
N ILE A 99 18.65 2.35 -0.73
CA ILE A 99 18.57 1.36 -1.80
C ILE A 99 17.60 0.23 -1.42
N TYR A 100 17.71 -0.29 -0.20
CA TYR A 100 16.82 -1.34 0.29
C TYR A 100 15.36 -0.88 0.21
N SER A 101 15.05 0.27 0.79
CA SER A 101 13.71 0.85 0.74
C SER A 101 13.24 1.15 -0.69
N HIS A 102 14.15 1.56 -1.59
CA HIS A 102 13.83 1.79 -2.99
C HIS A 102 13.37 0.50 -3.69
N VAL A 103 14.05 -0.62 -3.44
CA VAL A 103 13.67 -1.92 -3.99
C VAL A 103 12.41 -2.45 -3.30
N ALA A 104 12.37 -2.43 -1.97
CA ALA A 104 11.28 -2.98 -1.16
C ALA A 104 9.91 -2.39 -1.51
N ARG A 105 9.83 -1.08 -1.80
CA ARG A 105 8.57 -0.41 -2.19
C ARG A 105 7.93 -0.93 -3.48
N ASN A 106 8.61 -1.77 -4.23
CA ASN A 106 8.02 -2.43 -5.41
C ASN A 106 7.21 -3.68 -5.03
N TYR A 107 7.33 -4.17 -3.79
CA TYR A 107 6.80 -5.45 -3.36
C TYR A 107 5.99 -5.37 -2.07
N ILE A 108 6.37 -4.48 -1.15
CA ILE A 108 5.74 -4.30 0.16
C ILE A 108 5.56 -2.81 0.49
N PRO A 109 4.67 -2.47 1.42
CA PRO A 109 4.68 -1.17 2.09
C PRO A 109 6.04 -0.93 2.75
N ALA A 110 6.85 -0.04 2.21
CA ALA A 110 8.19 0.26 2.72
C ALA A 110 8.47 1.76 2.74
N PHE A 111 9.48 2.18 3.49
CA PHE A 111 9.80 3.59 3.71
C PHE A 111 10.25 4.30 2.45
N LYS A 112 9.92 5.59 2.34
CA LYS A 112 10.55 6.49 1.40
C LYS A 112 11.89 6.94 1.97
N GLY A 113 12.95 6.86 1.15
CA GLY A 113 14.30 7.27 1.54
C GLY A 113 14.90 8.25 0.54
N ASN A 114 15.65 9.24 1.06
CA ASN A 114 16.45 10.18 0.28
C ASN A 114 17.63 10.71 1.12
N PHE A 115 18.35 11.70 0.60
CA PHE A 115 19.45 12.36 1.30
C PHE A 115 19.12 13.84 1.50
N VAL A 116 19.60 14.38 2.63
CA VAL A 116 19.55 15.80 2.93
C VAL A 116 20.88 16.26 3.48
N LYS A 117 21.24 17.53 3.19
CA LYS A 117 22.30 18.24 3.89
C LYS A 117 21.70 18.95 5.09
N VAL A 118 22.36 18.87 6.24
CA VAL A 118 21.94 19.56 7.47
C VAL A 118 22.94 20.65 7.81
N VAL A 119 22.43 21.82 8.13
CA VAL A 119 23.17 22.96 8.65
C VAL A 119 22.49 23.40 9.94
N ILE A 120 23.21 23.45 11.06
CA ILE A 120 22.67 23.86 12.37
C ILE A 120 23.43 25.08 12.81
N ASN A 121 22.73 26.19 13.10
CA ASN A 121 23.29 27.49 13.51
C ASN A 121 24.43 27.97 12.58
N GLY A 122 24.28 27.77 11.28
CA GLY A 122 25.28 28.14 10.25
C GLY A 122 26.42 27.13 10.05
N GLU A 123 26.58 26.13 10.91
CA GLU A 123 27.59 25.08 10.77
C GLU A 123 27.07 23.87 9.96
N SER A 124 27.89 23.39 9.02
CA SER A 124 27.53 22.18 8.25
C SER A 124 27.67 20.92 9.10
N TRP A 125 26.60 20.16 9.19
CA TRP A 125 26.53 18.83 9.79
C TRP A 125 26.59 17.71 8.75
N GLY A 126 26.77 18.06 7.47
CA GLY A 126 26.98 17.13 6.36
C GLY A 126 25.71 16.41 5.93
N ILE A 127 25.90 15.22 5.39
CA ILE A 127 24.83 14.39 4.79
C ILE A 127 24.18 13.50 5.83
N TYR A 128 22.85 13.44 5.78
CA TYR A 128 22.03 12.46 6.49
C TYR A 128 21.19 11.68 5.50
N SER A 129 21.04 10.37 5.71
CA SER A 129 19.99 9.59 5.09
C SER A 129 18.67 9.94 5.76
N HIS A 130 17.71 10.41 4.98
CA HIS A 130 16.37 10.77 5.47
C HIS A 130 15.40 9.66 5.12
N ILE A 131 14.88 9.00 6.15
CA ILE A 131 13.97 7.86 6.02
C ILE A 131 12.61 8.21 6.61
N GLN A 132 11.54 7.84 5.93
CA GLN A 132 10.16 8.06 6.37
C GLN A 132 9.92 7.47 7.77
N GLN A 133 9.20 8.21 8.62
CA GLN A 133 8.83 7.73 9.96
C GLN A 133 7.70 6.70 9.87
N TYR A 134 7.80 5.63 10.66
CA TYR A 134 6.71 4.67 10.87
C TYR A 134 5.61 5.28 11.73
N ASN A 135 4.75 6.04 11.11
CA ASN A 135 3.68 6.81 11.73
C ASN A 135 2.38 6.79 10.91
N LYS A 136 1.40 7.61 11.28
CA LYS A 136 0.12 7.71 10.56
C LYS A 136 0.27 8.20 9.11
N ASP A 137 1.31 8.98 8.79
CA ASP A 137 1.57 9.42 7.41
C ASP A 137 2.08 8.26 6.54
N PHE A 138 2.87 7.34 7.12
CA PHE A 138 3.24 6.08 6.45
C PHE A 138 2.01 5.19 6.18
N LEU A 139 1.09 5.09 7.13
CA LEU A 139 -0.14 4.32 6.94
C LEU A 139 -1.01 4.90 5.84
N GLU A 140 -1.20 6.22 5.83
CA GLU A 140 -1.95 6.92 4.77
C GLU A 140 -1.34 6.69 3.38
N ASP A 141 -0.02 6.79 3.27
CA ASP A 141 0.70 6.58 2.01
C ASP A 141 0.48 5.16 1.45
N ASN A 142 0.55 4.15 2.31
CA ASN A 142 0.64 2.74 1.89
C ASN A 142 -0.70 1.98 2.02
N PHE A 143 -1.53 2.29 3.03
CA PHE A 143 -2.76 1.57 3.34
C PHE A 143 -4.02 2.41 3.12
N LYS A 144 -3.88 3.68 2.75
CA LYS A 144 -5.00 4.62 2.55
C LYS A 144 -5.86 4.81 3.79
N THR A 145 -5.27 4.62 4.96
CA THR A 145 -5.89 4.82 6.27
C THR A 145 -4.88 5.39 7.26
N ARG A 146 -5.37 6.05 8.29
CA ARG A 146 -4.57 6.50 9.44
C ARG A 146 -4.88 5.68 10.70
N GLY A 147 -5.80 4.72 10.58
CA GLY A 147 -6.25 3.81 11.63
C GLY A 147 -5.34 2.60 11.81
N GLY A 148 -5.79 1.67 12.66
CA GLY A 148 -5.07 0.45 12.97
C GLY A 148 -3.98 0.62 14.03
N VAL A 149 -3.33 -0.48 14.39
CA VAL A 149 -2.37 -0.53 15.49
C VAL A 149 -0.98 -0.92 15.00
N ARG A 150 0.02 -0.20 15.50
CA ARG A 150 1.43 -0.35 15.12
C ARG A 150 2.24 -0.84 16.30
N TRP A 151 3.08 -1.84 16.06
CA TRP A 151 4.14 -2.25 16.96
C TRP A 151 5.50 -2.10 16.29
N LYS A 152 6.49 -1.72 17.07
CA LYS A 152 7.90 -1.87 16.75
C LYS A 152 8.44 -3.03 17.57
N ILE A 153 9.10 -3.95 16.91
CA ILE A 153 9.79 -5.07 17.54
C ILE A 153 11.29 -4.73 17.50
N GLY A 154 11.86 -4.46 18.65
CA GLY A 154 13.27 -4.05 18.74
C GLY A 154 14.23 -5.22 18.91
N ALA A 155 15.54 -4.94 18.82
CA ALA A 155 16.64 -5.90 18.99
C ALA A 155 16.80 -6.47 20.41
N GLY A 156 15.81 -6.32 21.27
CA GLY A 156 15.84 -6.78 22.67
C GLY A 156 15.87 -8.29 22.80
N GLY A 157 16.92 -8.80 23.38
CA GLY A 157 17.38 -10.15 23.59
C GLY A 157 16.41 -11.34 23.64
N GLY A 158 16.87 -12.49 23.21
CA GLY A 158 16.33 -13.79 23.60
C GLY A 158 15.09 -14.29 22.87
N GLY A 159 14.80 -13.84 21.64
CA GLY A 159 13.69 -14.41 20.86
C GLY A 159 12.31 -13.83 21.19
N SER A 160 12.24 -12.73 21.90
CA SER A 160 10.98 -12.08 22.32
C SER A 160 10.14 -11.46 21.20
N GLY A 161 10.63 -11.45 19.96
CA GLY A 161 9.95 -10.89 18.79
C GLY A 161 9.60 -11.92 17.70
N THR A 162 9.76 -13.22 17.98
CA THR A 162 9.67 -14.27 16.95
C THR A 162 8.26 -14.63 16.50
N LEU A 163 7.23 -13.96 17.00
CA LEU A 163 5.80 -14.30 16.84
C LEU A 163 5.42 -15.66 17.44
N ARG A 164 6.32 -16.29 18.23
CA ARG A 164 5.97 -17.42 19.07
C ARG A 164 5.02 -16.95 20.18
N TYR A 165 4.04 -17.76 20.52
CA TYR A 165 3.13 -17.45 21.59
C TYR A 165 3.87 -17.34 22.93
N PRO A 166 3.96 -16.15 23.54
CA PRO A 166 4.80 -15.98 24.73
C PRO A 166 4.05 -16.25 26.04
N GLY A 167 2.72 -16.23 26.04
CA GLY A 167 1.85 -16.33 27.22
C GLY A 167 0.59 -15.50 27.09
N GLU A 168 -0.21 -15.46 28.15
CA GLU A 168 -1.55 -14.83 28.13
C GLU A 168 -1.55 -13.33 28.51
N LYS A 169 -0.43 -12.82 29.01
CA LYS A 169 -0.35 -11.44 29.51
C LYS A 169 0.39 -10.54 28.53
N LYS A 170 -0.02 -9.27 28.49
CA LYS A 170 0.67 -8.23 27.72
C LYS A 170 2.17 -8.16 28.03
N GLU A 171 2.54 -8.35 29.29
CA GLU A 171 3.92 -8.31 29.76
C GLU A 171 4.78 -9.42 29.16
N ASP A 172 4.16 -10.54 28.74
CA ASP A 172 4.86 -11.66 28.10
C ASP A 172 5.39 -11.27 26.70
N PHE A 173 4.79 -10.23 26.06
CA PHE A 173 5.22 -9.67 24.79
C PHE A 173 6.34 -8.62 24.92
N GLY A 174 7.33 -8.84 25.77
CA GLY A 174 8.36 -7.87 26.11
C GLY A 174 9.18 -7.29 24.94
N GLY A 175 9.21 -7.97 23.79
CA GLY A 175 9.84 -7.47 22.55
C GLY A 175 8.99 -6.50 21.74
N PHE A 176 7.68 -6.44 22.01
CA PHE A 176 6.72 -5.67 21.24
C PHE A 176 6.44 -4.30 21.88
N GLN A 177 6.78 -3.25 21.18
CA GLN A 177 6.54 -1.87 21.63
C GLN A 177 5.38 -1.27 20.84
N GLN A 178 4.21 -1.17 21.46
CA GLN A 178 3.05 -0.52 20.84
C GLN A 178 3.35 0.97 20.58
N ARG A 179 3.08 1.41 19.35
CA ARG A 179 3.29 2.78 18.86
C ARG A 179 1.99 3.53 18.59
N THR A 180 0.86 2.88 18.79
CA THR A 180 -0.48 3.49 18.74
C THR A 180 -0.99 3.59 20.15
N GLU A 181 -1.36 4.80 20.56
CA GLU A 181 -1.91 5.08 21.89
C GLU A 181 -3.38 4.60 21.97
N ASN A 182 -3.86 4.31 23.19
CA ASN A 182 -5.24 3.95 23.49
C ASN A 182 -5.80 2.80 22.64
N ALA A 183 -5.01 1.76 22.42
CA ALA A 183 -5.39 0.58 21.65
C ALA A 183 -5.06 -0.72 22.44
N GLU A 184 -5.52 -0.80 23.67
CA GLU A 184 -5.24 -1.93 24.57
C GLU A 184 -5.90 -3.24 24.07
N GLU A 185 -7.06 -3.16 23.42
CA GLU A 185 -7.75 -4.31 22.83
C GLU A 185 -6.93 -5.01 21.73
N ALA A 186 -6.02 -4.30 21.10
CA ALA A 186 -5.17 -4.88 20.05
C ALA A 186 -4.15 -5.91 20.58
N TRP A 187 -3.88 -5.91 21.89
CA TRP A 187 -3.05 -6.95 22.50
C TRP A 187 -3.75 -8.30 22.48
N GLU A 188 -5.08 -8.34 22.62
CA GLU A 188 -5.86 -9.56 22.49
C GLU A 188 -5.78 -10.12 21.06
N GLU A 189 -5.84 -9.26 20.03
CA GLU A 189 -5.67 -9.69 18.64
C GLU A 189 -4.27 -10.26 18.38
N LEU A 190 -3.23 -9.62 18.92
CA LEU A 190 -1.85 -10.12 18.82
C LEU A 190 -1.67 -11.46 19.55
N HIS A 191 -2.25 -11.59 20.75
CA HIS A 191 -2.28 -12.80 21.54
C HIS A 191 -2.93 -13.95 20.76
N GLN A 192 -4.14 -13.74 20.24
CA GLN A 192 -4.85 -14.75 19.45
C GLN A 192 -4.11 -15.13 18.18
N PHE A 193 -3.48 -14.16 17.52
CA PHE A 193 -2.69 -14.41 16.31
C PHE A 193 -1.46 -15.27 16.60
N THR A 194 -0.67 -14.94 17.61
CA THR A 194 0.53 -15.72 17.98
C THR A 194 0.17 -17.12 18.48
N LYS A 195 -0.89 -17.24 19.27
CA LYS A 195 -1.41 -18.53 19.72
C LYS A 195 -1.88 -19.39 18.54
N MET A 196 -2.60 -18.80 17.61
CA MET A 196 -3.03 -19.47 16.39
C MET A 196 -1.82 -19.94 15.55
N LEU A 197 -0.77 -19.13 15.45
CA LEU A 197 0.45 -19.54 14.74
C LEU A 197 1.12 -20.75 15.41
N ASP A 198 1.21 -20.79 16.73
CA ASP A 198 1.83 -21.90 17.44
C ASP A 198 0.99 -23.18 17.39
N GLU A 199 -0.33 -23.08 17.57
CA GLU A 199 -1.20 -24.24 17.74
C GLU A 199 -1.78 -24.77 16.42
N ALA A 200 -1.87 -23.95 15.35
CA ALA A 200 -2.50 -24.38 14.10
C ALA A 200 -1.81 -25.60 13.47
N PRO A 201 -2.56 -26.67 13.17
CA PRO A 201 -2.06 -27.74 12.32
C PRO A 201 -1.67 -27.21 10.94
N ILE A 202 -0.61 -27.73 10.34
CA ILE A 202 -0.14 -27.30 9.00
C ILE A 202 -1.24 -27.42 7.95
N ALA A 203 -2.06 -28.46 8.00
CA ALA A 203 -3.15 -28.67 7.05
C ALA A 203 -4.27 -27.61 7.11
N GLU A 204 -4.37 -26.87 8.23
CA GLU A 204 -5.36 -25.81 8.44
C GLU A 204 -4.76 -24.41 8.35
N LEU A 205 -3.43 -24.30 8.29
CA LEU A 205 -2.73 -23.03 8.42
C LEU A 205 -3.18 -22.01 7.39
N ASP A 206 -3.26 -22.40 6.14
CA ASP A 206 -3.66 -21.54 5.01
C ASP A 206 -5.03 -20.89 5.25
N LYS A 207 -6.00 -21.71 5.66
CA LYS A 207 -7.34 -21.24 6.03
C LYS A 207 -7.34 -20.31 7.23
N LYS A 208 -6.50 -20.58 8.23
CA LYS A 208 -6.42 -19.76 9.46
C LYS A 208 -5.69 -18.43 9.24
N LEU A 209 -4.73 -18.40 8.32
CA LEU A 209 -4.03 -17.17 7.93
C LEU A 209 -4.87 -16.26 7.04
N HIS A 210 -5.78 -16.85 6.24
CA HIS A 210 -6.62 -16.08 5.33
C HIS A 210 -7.44 -15.02 6.07
N GLY A 211 -7.32 -13.77 5.64
CA GLY A 211 -7.96 -12.62 6.28
C GLY A 211 -7.31 -12.13 7.60
N ARG A 212 -6.38 -12.90 8.20
CA ARG A 212 -5.67 -12.52 9.43
C ARG A 212 -4.23 -12.05 9.22
N LEU A 213 -3.61 -12.50 8.15
CA LEU A 213 -2.27 -12.09 7.75
C LEU A 213 -2.28 -11.69 6.28
N ASP A 214 -1.53 -10.67 5.94
CA ASP A 214 -1.10 -10.41 4.58
C ASP A 214 0.00 -11.42 4.22
N VAL A 215 -0.43 -12.62 3.76
CA VAL A 215 0.46 -13.76 3.53
C VAL A 215 1.46 -13.47 2.42
N ASP A 216 0.99 -12.88 1.33
CA ASP A 216 1.87 -12.55 0.20
C ASP A 216 2.89 -11.48 0.57
N GLY A 217 2.43 -10.41 1.25
CA GLY A 217 3.31 -9.36 1.78
C GLY A 217 4.33 -9.88 2.78
N ALA A 218 3.94 -10.82 3.66
CA ALA A 218 4.88 -11.48 4.59
C ALA A 218 5.95 -12.30 3.84
N LEU A 219 5.57 -13.04 2.80
CA LEU A 219 6.51 -13.80 1.97
C LEU A 219 7.46 -12.87 1.17
N TRP A 220 6.97 -11.74 0.65
CA TRP A 220 7.81 -10.70 0.05
C TRP A 220 8.78 -10.09 1.06
N SER A 221 8.33 -9.79 2.28
CA SER A 221 9.19 -9.29 3.37
C SER A 221 10.32 -10.25 3.68
N LEU A 222 10.00 -11.54 3.89
CA LEU A 222 11.00 -12.58 4.14
C LEU A 222 12.00 -12.72 2.98
N ALA A 223 11.52 -12.62 1.73
CA ALA A 223 12.38 -12.68 0.54
C ALA A 223 13.33 -11.47 0.46
N LEU A 224 12.84 -10.27 0.75
CA LEU A 224 13.65 -9.04 0.79
C LEU A 224 14.71 -9.10 1.89
N GLU A 225 14.32 -9.50 3.12
CA GLU A 225 15.25 -9.66 4.25
C GLU A 225 16.33 -10.69 3.94
N CYS A 226 15.95 -11.83 3.35
CA CYS A 226 16.90 -12.83 2.90
C CYS A 226 17.89 -12.27 1.87
N ILE A 227 17.38 -11.64 0.81
CA ILE A 227 18.21 -11.13 -0.30
C ILE A 227 19.19 -10.07 0.16
N PHE A 228 18.70 -9.08 0.92
CA PHE A 228 19.53 -7.95 1.39
C PHE A 228 20.28 -8.23 2.69
N GLN A 229 20.07 -9.41 3.28
CA GLN A 229 20.66 -9.78 4.58
C GLN A 229 20.27 -8.81 5.68
N ASP A 230 18.99 -8.50 5.74
CA ASP A 230 18.43 -7.70 6.82
C ASP A 230 18.47 -8.46 8.13
N GLU A 231 18.72 -7.75 9.22
CA GLU A 231 18.73 -8.32 10.57
C GLU A 231 17.32 -8.44 11.17
N GLY A 232 16.28 -8.41 10.32
CA GLY A 232 14.87 -8.48 10.66
C GLY A 232 14.35 -9.86 11.11
N TYR A 233 13.07 -10.13 10.81
CA TYR A 233 12.40 -11.37 11.22
C TYR A 233 13.11 -12.62 10.67
N PHE A 234 13.52 -12.58 9.41
CA PHE A 234 14.15 -13.73 8.73
C PHE A 234 15.41 -14.23 9.45
N THR A 235 16.30 -13.33 9.86
CA THR A 235 17.58 -13.71 10.49
C THR A 235 17.51 -13.76 12.00
N ARG A 236 16.93 -12.74 12.65
CA ARG A 236 16.93 -12.59 14.11
C ARG A 236 15.59 -12.86 14.78
N GLY A 237 14.45 -12.66 14.09
CA GLY A 237 13.11 -12.64 14.70
C GLY A 237 12.90 -11.42 15.57
N SER A 238 13.52 -10.32 15.21
CA SER A 238 13.41 -9.01 15.83
C SER A 238 13.71 -7.94 14.79
N ASP A 239 13.77 -6.67 15.18
CA ASP A 239 14.04 -5.53 14.29
C ASP A 239 13.14 -5.45 13.04
N TYR A 240 11.85 -5.61 13.26
CA TYR A 240 10.82 -5.40 12.25
C TYR A 240 9.66 -4.59 12.82
N ASN A 241 8.76 -4.14 11.96
CA ASN A 241 7.52 -3.50 12.35
C ASN A 241 6.34 -4.43 12.06
N LEU A 242 5.34 -4.41 12.94
CA LEU A 242 4.09 -5.12 12.77
C LEU A 242 2.93 -4.12 12.75
N TYR A 243 2.01 -4.28 11.82
CA TYR A 243 0.83 -3.45 11.70
C TYR A 243 -0.42 -4.32 11.65
N LEU A 244 -1.39 -4.01 12.51
CA LEU A 244 -2.74 -4.55 12.45
C LEU A 244 -3.63 -3.48 11.80
N ASP A 245 -4.15 -3.77 10.62
CA ASP A 245 -5.02 -2.84 9.92
C ASP A 245 -6.45 -2.79 10.55
N PRO A 246 -7.28 -1.81 10.18
CA PRO A 246 -8.63 -1.70 10.72
C PRO A 246 -9.55 -2.89 10.39
N ASP A 247 -9.20 -3.69 9.40
CA ASP A 247 -9.96 -4.88 8.97
C ASP A 247 -9.50 -6.15 9.72
N GLY A 248 -8.55 -6.02 10.66
CA GLY A 248 -8.07 -7.10 11.53
C GLY A 248 -6.97 -7.97 10.92
N ARG A 249 -6.25 -7.47 9.91
CA ARG A 249 -5.19 -8.19 9.22
C ARG A 249 -3.80 -7.68 9.64
N PHE A 250 -2.89 -8.58 9.98
CA PHE A 250 -1.52 -8.28 10.29
C PHE A 250 -0.65 -8.12 9.05
N HIS A 251 0.27 -7.17 9.08
CA HIS A 251 1.27 -6.90 8.05
C HIS A 251 2.66 -6.88 8.65
N LEU A 252 3.58 -7.68 8.08
CA LEU A 252 4.99 -7.68 8.42
C LEU A 252 5.71 -6.60 7.60
N LEU A 253 6.35 -5.64 8.26
CA LEU A 253 6.93 -4.47 7.63
C LEU A 253 8.40 -4.30 7.99
N GLN A 254 9.15 -3.72 7.06
CA GLN A 254 10.57 -3.38 7.22
C GLN A 254 10.83 -2.48 8.46
N HIS A 255 12.01 -2.67 9.08
CA HIS A 255 12.60 -1.74 10.04
C HIS A 255 14.11 -1.73 9.90
N ASP A 256 14.76 -0.57 10.10
CA ASP A 256 16.22 -0.37 10.27
C ASP A 256 17.11 -1.00 9.19
N GLY A 257 16.93 -0.62 7.93
CA GLY A 257 17.70 -1.14 6.79
C GLY A 257 19.14 -0.59 6.65
N ASN A 258 19.69 0.11 7.66
CA ASN A 258 21.05 0.68 7.58
C ASN A 258 22.15 -0.40 7.70
N GLU A 259 21.81 -1.57 8.23
CA GLU A 259 22.73 -2.70 8.42
C GLU A 259 22.64 -3.79 7.34
N VAL A 260 21.77 -3.62 6.34
CA VAL A 260 21.69 -4.56 5.20
C VAL A 260 23.00 -4.66 4.41
N MET A 261 23.15 -5.73 3.66
CA MET A 261 24.37 -6.02 2.86
C MET A 261 25.63 -6.06 3.76
N SER A 262 25.50 -6.56 4.98
CA SER A 262 26.63 -6.71 5.90
C SER A 262 26.60 -8.09 6.56
N ILE A 263 27.78 -8.56 6.97
CA ILE A 263 27.91 -9.79 7.76
C ILE A 263 28.08 -9.38 9.22
N PRO A 264 27.13 -9.67 10.09
CA PRO A 264 27.29 -9.40 11.51
C PRO A 264 28.42 -10.23 12.07
N GLY A 265 29.20 -9.65 12.99
CA GLY A 265 30.29 -10.32 13.69
C GLY A 265 30.23 -10.05 15.19
N GLY A 266 30.89 -10.87 15.99
CA GLY A 266 31.01 -10.71 17.43
C GLY A 266 30.35 -11.82 18.24
N PRO A 267 30.55 -11.85 19.58
CA PRO A 267 30.00 -12.87 20.47
C PRO A 267 28.45 -12.88 20.41
N GLY A 268 27.85 -14.06 20.28
CA GLY A 268 26.40 -14.24 20.26
C GLY A 268 25.73 -14.04 18.92
N MET A 269 26.49 -13.74 17.87
CA MET A 269 25.93 -13.71 16.49
C MET A 269 25.78 -15.14 15.97
N PRO A 270 24.70 -15.43 15.23
CA PRO A 270 24.51 -16.74 14.63
C PRO A 270 25.70 -17.12 13.73
N SER A 271 26.29 -18.29 13.99
CA SER A 271 27.27 -18.87 13.09
C SER A 271 26.55 -19.33 11.84
N GLY A 272 26.86 -18.76 10.68
CA GLY A 272 26.24 -19.18 9.42
C GLY A 272 25.70 -18.03 8.56
N LEU A 273 25.72 -16.81 9.06
CA LEU A 273 25.47 -15.62 8.22
C LEU A 273 26.68 -15.40 7.30
N GLN A 274 26.66 -16.01 6.12
CA GLN A 274 27.82 -16.08 5.22
C GLN A 274 27.86 -14.98 4.15
N GLY A 275 27.29 -13.81 4.46
CA GLY A 275 27.27 -12.72 3.48
C GLY A 275 26.47 -13.09 2.23
N PRO A 276 27.01 -12.87 1.01
CA PRO A 276 26.27 -13.15 -0.22
C PRO A 276 25.79 -14.60 -0.36
N LYS A 277 26.32 -15.52 0.47
CA LYS A 277 25.95 -16.94 0.51
C LYS A 277 24.98 -17.30 1.63
N LEU A 278 24.31 -16.33 2.26
CA LEU A 278 23.23 -16.62 3.20
C LEU A 278 22.18 -17.53 2.55
N GLU A 279 21.92 -18.67 3.20
CA GLU A 279 20.97 -19.68 2.69
C GLU A 279 19.56 -19.12 2.54
N PRO A 280 18.88 -19.36 1.40
CA PRO A 280 17.53 -18.84 1.15
C PRO A 280 16.48 -19.36 2.13
N PHE A 281 16.73 -20.47 2.78
CA PHE A 281 15.86 -21.11 3.77
C PHE A 281 16.48 -21.15 5.16
N TYR A 282 17.38 -20.20 5.44
CA TYR A 282 17.96 -20.04 6.78
C TYR A 282 16.85 -19.92 7.84
N ASN A 283 16.95 -20.66 8.94
CA ASN A 283 15.92 -20.77 9.98
C ASN A 283 14.56 -21.39 9.54
N ALA A 284 14.45 -21.99 8.36
CA ALA A 284 13.21 -22.61 7.90
C ALA A 284 12.76 -23.80 8.75
N ASP A 285 13.68 -24.45 9.44
CA ASP A 285 13.47 -25.58 10.36
C ASP A 285 13.40 -25.16 11.83
N ASN A 286 13.48 -23.87 12.14
CA ASN A 286 13.49 -23.36 13.50
C ASN A 286 12.06 -23.11 14.01
N GLU A 287 11.60 -23.98 14.91
CA GLU A 287 10.26 -23.90 15.54
C GLU A 287 10.05 -22.63 16.36
N ASP A 288 11.13 -22.00 16.85
CA ASP A 288 11.05 -20.70 17.51
C ASP A 288 10.72 -19.53 16.56
N ARG A 289 10.55 -19.82 15.27
CA ARG A 289 10.12 -18.90 14.21
C ARG A 289 8.80 -19.35 13.57
N PRO A 290 7.72 -19.42 14.32
CA PRO A 290 6.51 -20.15 13.91
C PRO A 290 5.92 -19.66 12.59
N LEU A 291 5.98 -18.36 12.30
CA LEU A 291 5.50 -17.82 11.02
C LEU A 291 6.23 -18.48 9.85
N MET A 292 7.55 -18.38 9.81
CA MET A 292 8.37 -18.90 8.72
C MET A 292 8.41 -20.42 8.72
N TYR A 293 8.64 -21.05 9.88
CA TYR A 293 8.66 -22.48 10.07
C TYR A 293 7.42 -23.15 9.50
N LYS A 294 6.22 -22.67 9.87
CA LYS A 294 4.95 -23.25 9.43
C LYS A 294 4.60 -22.93 7.98
N MET A 295 4.83 -21.67 7.55
CA MET A 295 4.54 -21.30 6.15
C MET A 295 5.38 -22.13 5.17
N PHE A 296 6.63 -22.44 5.48
CA PHE A 296 7.48 -23.23 4.59
C PHE A 296 7.19 -24.74 4.63
N GLN A 297 6.38 -25.21 5.57
CA GLN A 297 5.82 -26.57 5.54
C GLN A 297 4.57 -26.69 4.63
N VAL A 298 3.96 -25.58 4.25
CA VAL A 298 2.88 -25.55 3.28
C VAL A 298 3.48 -25.45 1.87
N PRO A 299 3.34 -26.49 1.02
CA PRO A 299 4.10 -26.56 -0.24
C PRO A 299 3.92 -25.35 -1.17
N HIS A 300 2.70 -24.85 -1.33
CA HIS A 300 2.41 -23.72 -2.20
C HIS A 300 2.92 -22.37 -1.62
N LEU A 301 2.96 -22.19 -0.30
CA LEU A 301 3.54 -21.01 0.31
C LEU A 301 5.07 -21.01 0.17
N LYS A 302 5.71 -22.17 0.35
CA LYS A 302 7.15 -22.33 0.07
C LYS A 302 7.47 -22.08 -1.41
N ALA A 303 6.61 -22.56 -2.33
CA ALA A 303 6.75 -22.32 -3.77
C ALA A 303 6.60 -20.84 -4.12
N ARG A 304 5.65 -20.13 -3.51
CA ARG A 304 5.46 -18.68 -3.66
C ARG A 304 6.67 -17.90 -3.17
N TYR A 305 7.21 -18.24 -2.00
CA TYR A 305 8.44 -17.63 -1.48
C TYR A 305 9.63 -17.80 -2.44
N ARG A 306 9.83 -19.02 -3.02
CA ARG A 306 10.86 -19.26 -4.04
C ARG A 306 10.69 -18.35 -5.26
N HIS A 307 9.46 -18.21 -5.73
CA HIS A 307 9.14 -17.31 -6.83
C HIS A 307 9.48 -15.86 -6.49
N HIS A 308 9.13 -15.40 -5.30
CA HIS A 308 9.44 -14.04 -4.84
C HIS A 308 10.95 -13.78 -4.76
N LEU A 309 11.72 -14.71 -4.19
CA LEU A 309 13.19 -14.63 -4.21
C LEU A 309 13.74 -14.49 -5.63
N LYS A 310 13.25 -15.32 -6.55
CA LYS A 310 13.68 -15.30 -7.94
C LYS A 310 13.30 -13.99 -8.63
N THR A 311 12.08 -13.54 -8.45
CA THR A 311 11.57 -12.30 -9.07
C THR A 311 12.37 -11.08 -8.63
N ILE A 312 12.59 -10.87 -7.32
CA ILE A 312 13.42 -9.75 -6.83
C ILE A 312 14.84 -9.86 -7.38
N THR A 313 15.41 -11.08 -7.37
CA THR A 313 16.79 -11.30 -7.83
C THR A 313 16.95 -11.00 -9.32
N GLU A 314 16.00 -11.41 -10.15
CA GLU A 314 16.00 -11.16 -11.59
C GLU A 314 15.74 -9.69 -11.92
N GLU A 315 14.81 -9.03 -11.23
CA GLU A 315 14.42 -7.64 -11.51
C GLU A 315 15.44 -6.63 -11.00
N TRP A 316 16.06 -6.87 -9.83
CA TRP A 316 16.85 -5.85 -9.14
C TRP A 316 18.30 -6.26 -8.85
N ILE A 317 18.56 -7.51 -8.43
CA ILE A 317 19.87 -7.90 -7.92
C ILE A 317 20.85 -8.16 -9.08
N SER A 318 21.22 -7.10 -9.79
CA SER A 318 22.31 -7.05 -10.75
C SER A 318 22.93 -5.66 -10.76
N TRP A 319 24.22 -5.58 -11.08
CA TRP A 319 24.88 -4.28 -11.15
C TRP A 319 24.33 -3.39 -12.27
N ASP A 320 23.82 -3.99 -13.35
CA ASP A 320 23.16 -3.25 -14.45
C ASP A 320 21.87 -2.54 -14.01
N LYS A 321 21.21 -3.04 -12.96
CA LYS A 321 20.00 -2.46 -12.38
C LYS A 321 20.28 -1.52 -11.21
N ILE A 322 21.04 -1.98 -10.22
CA ILE A 322 21.36 -1.21 -9.01
C ILE A 322 22.45 -0.18 -9.25
N GLY A 323 23.45 -0.49 -10.08
CA GLY A 323 24.60 0.38 -10.33
C GLY A 323 24.25 1.78 -10.80
N PRO A 324 23.35 1.99 -11.77
CA PRO A 324 22.90 3.33 -12.17
C PRO A 324 22.30 4.13 -11.01
N ILE A 325 21.53 3.49 -10.12
CA ILE A 325 20.94 4.12 -8.93
C ILE A 325 22.02 4.52 -7.93
N VAL A 326 22.95 3.60 -7.64
CA VAL A 326 24.11 3.86 -6.77
C VAL A 326 24.93 5.02 -7.30
N ASN A 327 25.24 5.03 -8.60
CA ASN A 327 26.01 6.09 -9.22
C ASN A 327 25.29 7.45 -9.18
N GLN A 328 23.98 7.46 -9.39
CA GLN A 328 23.15 8.66 -9.27
C GLN A 328 23.15 9.19 -7.83
N TYR A 329 23.01 8.32 -6.85
CA TYR A 329 23.04 8.70 -5.44
C TYR A 329 24.43 9.17 -5.01
N ALA A 330 25.47 8.45 -5.43
CA ALA A 330 26.85 8.86 -5.18
C ALA A 330 27.15 10.24 -5.77
N ALA A 331 26.79 10.49 -7.03
CA ALA A 331 26.96 11.80 -7.66
C ALA A 331 26.23 12.92 -6.92
N LEU A 332 25.05 12.63 -6.34
CA LEU A 332 24.24 13.59 -5.61
C LEU A 332 24.90 14.05 -4.30
N ILE A 333 25.56 13.13 -3.57
CA ILE A 333 26.05 13.41 -2.21
C ILE A 333 27.58 13.50 -2.09
N ARG A 334 28.33 13.05 -3.09
CA ARG A 334 29.80 12.86 -3.05
C ARG A 334 30.55 14.11 -2.55
N ASP A 335 30.27 15.26 -3.11
CA ASP A 335 30.97 16.51 -2.76
C ASP A 335 30.71 16.94 -1.32
N GLU A 336 29.50 16.73 -0.85
CA GLU A 336 29.13 17.06 0.54
C GLU A 336 29.68 16.00 1.51
N VAL A 337 29.71 14.71 1.17
CA VAL A 337 30.39 13.67 1.97
C VAL A 337 31.88 13.96 2.10
N LYS A 338 32.52 14.44 1.02
CA LYS A 338 33.94 14.81 1.04
C LYS A 338 34.20 15.94 2.04
N LYS A 339 33.33 16.95 2.10
CA LYS A 339 33.42 18.12 3.00
C LYS A 339 32.98 17.83 4.43
N ASP A 340 32.22 16.78 4.66
CA ASP A 340 31.65 16.43 5.96
C ASP A 340 32.74 15.99 6.94
N VAL A 341 33.06 16.83 7.91
CA VAL A 341 34.07 16.56 8.96
C VAL A 341 33.48 15.83 10.17
N ARG A 342 32.16 15.67 10.24
CA ARG A 342 31.43 15.04 11.35
C ARG A 342 30.93 13.62 11.04
N LYS A 343 31.28 13.08 9.85
CA LYS A 343 30.92 11.71 9.44
C LYS A 343 31.72 10.65 10.22
N HIS A 344 31.14 9.47 10.37
CA HIS A 344 31.74 8.35 11.12
C HIS A 344 32.81 7.59 10.37
N SER A 345 32.82 7.71 9.04
CA SER A 345 33.76 7.01 8.16
C SER A 345 34.52 7.98 7.27
N SER A 346 35.71 7.61 6.83
CA SER A 346 36.48 8.46 5.91
C SER A 346 35.78 8.59 4.54
N TYR A 347 36.15 9.62 3.78
CA TYR A 347 35.71 9.73 2.38
C TYR A 347 36.17 8.55 1.53
N GLU A 348 37.36 8.02 1.81
CA GLU A 348 37.84 6.81 1.14
C GLU A 348 36.95 5.59 1.43
N ALA A 349 36.47 5.45 2.65
CA ALA A 349 35.52 4.38 3.00
C ALA A 349 34.19 4.52 2.27
N PHE A 350 33.72 5.75 2.02
CA PHE A 350 32.58 6.02 1.15
C PHE A 350 32.82 5.50 -0.28
N GLU A 351 33.92 5.91 -0.93
CA GLU A 351 34.22 5.49 -2.31
C GLU A 351 34.46 3.97 -2.41
N LYS A 352 35.25 3.41 -1.48
CA LYS A 352 35.48 1.97 -1.43
C LYS A 352 34.21 1.17 -1.20
N GLY A 353 33.32 1.63 -0.31
CA GLY A 353 32.06 0.95 -0.02
C GLY A 353 31.14 0.77 -1.22
N LEU A 354 31.32 1.52 -2.29
CA LEU A 354 30.60 1.32 -3.54
C LEU A 354 31.07 0.07 -4.31
N VAL A 355 32.36 -0.26 -4.23
CA VAL A 355 33.01 -1.25 -5.12
C VAL A 355 33.81 -2.32 -4.38
N GLU A 356 34.14 -2.13 -3.09
CA GLU A 356 34.95 -3.05 -2.29
C GLU A 356 34.28 -3.30 -0.92
N SER A 357 34.51 -4.50 -0.37
CA SER A 357 34.09 -4.82 1.00
C SER A 357 35.16 -4.36 2.00
N SER A 358 34.72 -3.99 3.21
CA SER A 358 35.59 -3.58 4.32
C SER A 358 35.13 -4.21 5.62
N SER A 359 36.03 -4.36 6.61
CA SER A 359 35.70 -4.87 7.93
C SER A 359 36.29 -3.96 9.01
N ASP A 360 35.51 -3.71 10.05
CA ASP A 360 35.92 -2.99 11.26
C ASP A 360 36.20 -3.91 12.46
N GLY A 361 36.23 -5.23 12.22
CA GLY A 361 36.39 -6.26 13.24
C GLY A 361 35.09 -6.61 13.98
N ARG A 362 34.05 -5.78 13.89
CA ARG A 362 32.70 -6.06 14.43
C ARG A 362 31.76 -6.51 13.33
N ARG A 363 31.85 -5.90 12.15
CA ARG A 363 31.03 -6.21 10.98
C ARG A 363 31.90 -6.17 9.73
N THR A 364 31.60 -7.04 8.79
CA THR A 364 32.06 -6.88 7.41
C THR A 364 30.99 -6.16 6.61
N LYS A 365 31.30 -4.96 6.13
CA LYS A 365 30.47 -4.19 5.21
C LYS A 365 30.79 -4.64 3.80
N LEU A 366 29.84 -5.28 3.16
CA LEU A 366 30.00 -5.73 1.79
C LEU A 366 29.93 -4.53 0.85
N GLY A 367 30.83 -4.43 -0.11
CA GLY A 367 30.75 -3.41 -1.15
C GLY A 367 29.46 -3.59 -1.97
N LEU A 368 28.79 -2.49 -2.34
CA LEU A 368 27.50 -2.57 -3.02
C LEU A 368 27.58 -3.35 -4.33
N LYS A 369 28.65 -3.14 -5.11
CA LYS A 369 28.85 -3.85 -6.38
C LYS A 369 29.14 -5.35 -6.20
N PRO A 370 30.17 -5.77 -5.44
CA PRO A 370 30.44 -7.20 -5.27
C PRO A 370 29.27 -7.93 -4.60
N PHE A 371 28.62 -7.32 -3.59
CA PHE A 371 27.43 -7.91 -3.00
C PHE A 371 26.37 -8.25 -4.06
N THR A 372 26.04 -7.28 -4.91
CA THR A 372 25.01 -7.44 -5.94
C THR A 372 25.34 -8.58 -6.91
N ILE A 373 26.60 -8.69 -7.31
CA ILE A 373 27.08 -9.75 -8.23
C ILE A 373 27.03 -11.12 -7.55
N ASP A 374 27.68 -11.23 -6.40
CA ASP A 374 27.84 -12.52 -5.69
C ASP A 374 26.49 -13.05 -5.18
N ARG A 375 25.62 -12.16 -4.69
CA ARG A 375 24.29 -12.54 -4.18
C ARG A 375 23.38 -13.04 -5.31
N ARG A 376 23.41 -12.36 -6.47
CA ARG A 376 22.68 -12.81 -7.66
C ARG A 376 23.15 -14.18 -8.11
N GLU A 377 24.46 -14.36 -8.26
CA GLU A 377 25.04 -15.63 -8.70
C GLU A 377 24.65 -16.76 -7.75
N PHE A 378 24.78 -16.55 -6.43
CA PHE A 378 24.42 -17.54 -5.44
C PHE A 378 22.94 -17.94 -5.51
N LEU A 379 22.03 -16.97 -5.55
CA LEU A 379 20.59 -17.23 -5.52
C LEU A 379 20.09 -17.90 -6.81
N LEU A 380 20.54 -17.45 -7.98
CA LEU A 380 20.09 -18.02 -9.26
C LEU A 380 20.68 -19.42 -9.53
N ASN A 381 21.81 -19.77 -8.90
CA ASN A 381 22.40 -21.11 -8.97
C ASN A 381 21.99 -22.00 -7.80
N HIS A 382 21.25 -21.47 -6.81
CA HIS A 382 20.81 -22.26 -5.66
C HIS A 382 19.81 -23.33 -6.07
N PRO A 383 20.03 -24.61 -5.74
CA PRO A 383 19.20 -25.73 -6.23
C PRO A 383 17.73 -25.60 -5.86
N GLU A 384 17.39 -25.12 -4.67
CA GLU A 384 15.99 -24.93 -4.25
C GLU A 384 15.34 -23.68 -4.85
N VAL A 385 16.10 -22.64 -5.18
CA VAL A 385 15.57 -21.40 -5.78
C VAL A 385 15.36 -21.56 -7.28
N ASN A 386 16.27 -22.29 -7.95
CA ASN A 386 16.25 -22.46 -9.40
C ASN A 386 15.56 -23.75 -9.87
N LEU A 387 14.63 -24.27 -9.07
CA LEU A 387 13.80 -25.39 -9.50
C LEU A 387 12.99 -25.03 -10.75
N PRO A 388 12.83 -25.97 -11.70
CA PRO A 388 11.97 -25.76 -12.86
C PRO A 388 10.53 -25.46 -12.44
N SER A 389 9.91 -24.44 -13.03
CA SER A 389 8.53 -24.04 -12.76
C SER A 389 7.69 -24.01 -14.03
N PRO A 390 6.37 -24.21 -13.93
CA PRO A 390 5.46 -23.86 -15.02
C PRO A 390 5.71 -22.42 -15.46
N LYS A 391 5.30 -22.08 -16.67
CA LYS A 391 5.37 -20.69 -17.15
C LYS A 391 4.02 -20.24 -17.65
N ILE A 392 3.55 -19.09 -17.19
CA ILE A 392 2.40 -18.41 -17.75
C ILE A 392 2.90 -17.49 -18.85
N ALA A 393 2.66 -17.87 -20.11
CA ALA A 393 3.16 -17.14 -21.27
C ALA A 393 2.30 -15.93 -21.61
N SER A 394 0.98 -16.03 -21.38
CA SER A 394 0.03 -14.95 -21.64
C SER A 394 -1.21 -15.08 -20.79
N LEU A 395 -1.88 -13.96 -20.60
CA LEU A 395 -3.15 -13.84 -19.91
C LEU A 395 -4.06 -12.92 -20.72
N THR A 396 -5.36 -13.26 -20.82
CA THR A 396 -6.37 -12.33 -21.34
C THR A 396 -6.57 -11.20 -20.34
N GLU A 397 -6.17 -9.99 -20.72
CA GLU A 397 -6.33 -8.82 -19.85
C GLU A 397 -7.75 -8.22 -20.02
N ILE A 398 -8.37 -7.87 -18.90
CA ILE A 398 -9.66 -7.21 -18.86
C ILE A 398 -9.39 -5.69 -18.85
N ASP A 399 -9.72 -5.02 -19.93
CA ASP A 399 -9.60 -3.55 -20.01
C ASP A 399 -10.68 -2.87 -19.15
N GLN A 400 -11.93 -3.37 -19.24
CA GLN A 400 -13.07 -2.80 -18.55
C GLN A 400 -14.13 -3.85 -18.24
N GLY A 401 -14.63 -3.86 -16.99
CA GLY A 401 -15.76 -4.68 -16.59
C GLY A 401 -17.09 -3.92 -16.67
N LYS A 402 -18.21 -4.66 -16.70
CA LYS A 402 -19.56 -4.12 -16.51
C LYS A 402 -20.26 -4.85 -15.39
N SER A 403 -21.04 -4.12 -14.58
CA SER A 403 -21.81 -4.72 -13.50
C SER A 403 -22.79 -5.77 -14.04
N ALA A 404 -23.16 -6.74 -13.20
CA ALA A 404 -24.02 -7.88 -13.55
C ALA A 404 -23.44 -8.85 -14.61
N GLU A 405 -22.20 -8.66 -15.05
CA GLU A 405 -21.49 -9.61 -15.92
C GLU A 405 -20.36 -10.30 -15.14
N SER A 406 -20.06 -11.54 -15.44
CA SER A 406 -18.79 -12.18 -15.03
C SER A 406 -17.68 -11.83 -16.01
N TYR A 407 -16.42 -11.93 -15.55
CA TYR A 407 -15.29 -11.49 -16.36
C TYR A 407 -14.38 -12.68 -16.65
N ARG A 408 -14.40 -13.13 -17.90
CA ARG A 408 -13.63 -14.26 -18.37
C ARG A 408 -12.14 -13.95 -18.41
N VAL A 409 -11.34 -14.80 -17.76
CA VAL A 409 -9.87 -14.79 -17.79
C VAL A 409 -9.39 -16.12 -18.37
N VAL A 410 -8.51 -16.05 -19.36
CA VAL A 410 -7.84 -17.21 -19.96
C VAL A 410 -6.34 -17.04 -19.84
N ALA A 411 -5.67 -18.04 -19.26
CA ALA A 411 -4.22 -18.09 -19.10
C ALA A 411 -3.63 -19.21 -19.95
N LYS A 412 -2.56 -18.92 -20.68
CA LYS A 412 -1.80 -19.93 -21.42
C LYS A 412 -0.53 -20.31 -20.69
N THR A 413 -0.39 -21.59 -20.37
CA THR A 413 0.82 -22.13 -19.75
C THR A 413 1.74 -22.75 -20.82
N THR A 414 3.04 -22.68 -20.57
CA THR A 414 4.09 -23.20 -21.47
C THR A 414 5.26 -23.74 -20.65
N GLY A 415 6.27 -24.29 -21.37
CA GLY A 415 7.51 -24.80 -20.75
C GLY A 415 7.45 -26.31 -20.50
N ASN A 416 8.56 -26.83 -19.98
CA ASN A 416 8.75 -28.28 -19.78
C ASN A 416 8.15 -28.78 -18.45
N THR A 417 7.83 -27.87 -17.52
CA THR A 417 7.19 -28.22 -16.25
C THR A 417 5.69 -28.00 -16.40
N LYS A 418 4.92 -29.07 -16.23
CA LYS A 418 3.46 -29.01 -16.35
C LYS A 418 2.85 -28.23 -15.19
N ALA A 419 1.88 -27.37 -15.49
CA ALA A 419 1.00 -26.78 -14.51
C ALA A 419 -0.07 -27.82 -14.12
N GLU A 420 -0.02 -28.31 -12.88
CA GLU A 420 -1.02 -29.26 -12.35
C GLU A 420 -2.25 -28.53 -11.79
N THR A 421 -2.06 -27.29 -11.34
CA THR A 421 -3.12 -26.43 -10.83
C THR A 421 -2.88 -25.01 -11.33
N VAL A 422 -3.93 -24.38 -11.86
CA VAL A 422 -3.93 -22.96 -12.22
C VAL A 422 -5.05 -22.26 -11.46
N ILE A 423 -4.74 -21.14 -10.83
CA ILE A 423 -5.64 -20.43 -9.92
C ILE A 423 -5.69 -18.96 -10.34
N LEU A 424 -6.90 -18.47 -10.55
CA LEU A 424 -7.20 -17.05 -10.70
C LEU A 424 -7.49 -16.47 -9.31
N TRP A 425 -6.72 -15.48 -8.91
CA TRP A 425 -6.90 -14.75 -7.67
C TRP A 425 -7.51 -13.38 -7.96
N HIS A 426 -8.57 -12.98 -7.25
CA HIS A 426 -9.18 -11.67 -7.41
C HIS A 426 -9.59 -11.03 -6.10
N ALA A 427 -9.64 -9.68 -6.06
CA ALA A 427 -10.12 -8.88 -4.94
C ALA A 427 -10.79 -7.60 -5.46
N ASP A 428 -11.84 -7.10 -4.79
CA ASP A 428 -12.66 -5.98 -5.23
C ASP A 428 -12.44 -4.68 -4.42
N GLY A 429 -11.30 -4.55 -3.75
CA GLY A 429 -10.92 -3.39 -2.94
C GLY A 429 -9.42 -3.21 -2.84
N PHE A 430 -8.96 -2.16 -2.16
CA PHE A 430 -7.54 -1.90 -2.02
C PHE A 430 -6.87 -2.82 -1.00
N ASN A 431 -7.51 -3.05 0.14
CA ASN A 431 -6.98 -3.88 1.23
C ASN A 431 -7.70 -5.23 1.38
N GLU A 432 -8.64 -5.56 0.51
CA GLU A 432 -9.38 -6.82 0.59
C GLU A 432 -8.47 -8.02 0.30
N PRO A 433 -8.61 -9.14 1.04
CA PRO A 433 -7.90 -10.37 0.74
C PRO A 433 -8.34 -10.93 -0.62
N TYR A 434 -7.41 -11.62 -1.30
CA TYR A 434 -7.71 -12.24 -2.59
C TYR A 434 -8.48 -13.53 -2.41
N THR A 435 -9.50 -13.72 -3.25
CA THR A 435 -10.30 -14.94 -3.35
C THR A 435 -9.80 -15.80 -4.50
N PRO A 436 -9.52 -17.11 -4.28
CA PRO A 436 -9.10 -18.01 -5.34
C PRO A 436 -10.29 -18.55 -6.15
N VAL A 437 -10.09 -18.68 -7.45
CA VAL A 437 -10.99 -19.38 -8.38
C VAL A 437 -10.17 -20.39 -9.18
N ALA A 438 -10.56 -21.67 -9.16
CA ALA A 438 -9.88 -22.69 -9.96
C ALA A 438 -10.06 -22.39 -11.46
N MET A 439 -8.98 -22.47 -12.22
CA MET A 439 -9.01 -22.40 -13.68
C MET A 439 -8.96 -23.80 -14.28
N HIS A 440 -9.67 -24.02 -15.38
CA HIS A 440 -9.84 -25.32 -16.01
C HIS A 440 -9.30 -25.33 -17.45
N ASP A 441 -8.69 -26.44 -17.85
CA ASP A 441 -8.26 -26.77 -19.21
C ASP A 441 -9.10 -27.95 -19.71
N ASP A 442 -10.41 -27.72 -19.92
CA ASP A 442 -11.39 -28.77 -20.22
C ASP A 442 -12.20 -28.52 -21.52
N GLY A 443 -11.88 -27.46 -22.24
CA GLY A 443 -12.55 -27.03 -23.46
C GLY A 443 -13.94 -26.43 -23.25
N LYS A 444 -14.33 -26.09 -22.00
CA LYS A 444 -15.68 -25.56 -21.66
C LYS A 444 -15.64 -24.14 -21.10
N HIS A 445 -14.48 -23.67 -20.66
CA HIS A 445 -14.31 -22.38 -20.03
C HIS A 445 -13.71 -21.33 -20.99
N SER A 446 -13.99 -21.44 -22.30
CA SER A 446 -13.37 -20.65 -23.39
C SER A 446 -11.84 -20.81 -23.44
N ASP A 447 -11.36 -21.95 -23.02
CA ASP A 447 -9.99 -22.38 -22.81
C ASP A 447 -9.46 -23.22 -23.97
N GLY A 448 -10.02 -23.08 -25.18
CA GLY A 448 -9.58 -23.83 -26.37
C GLY A 448 -10.05 -25.28 -26.38
N LYS A 449 -9.11 -26.21 -26.39
CA LYS A 449 -9.37 -27.66 -26.33
C LYS A 449 -8.83 -28.24 -25.04
N ALA A 450 -9.53 -29.22 -24.49
CA ALA A 450 -9.07 -29.90 -23.28
C ALA A 450 -7.62 -30.39 -23.42
N GLY A 451 -6.75 -30.01 -22.50
CA GLY A 451 -5.36 -30.43 -22.44
C GLY A 451 -4.40 -29.67 -23.35
N ASP A 452 -4.76 -28.49 -23.88
CA ASP A 452 -3.91 -27.72 -24.77
C ASP A 452 -3.06 -26.63 -24.04
N GLY A 453 -3.20 -26.59 -22.70
CA GLY A 453 -2.44 -25.67 -21.83
C GLY A 453 -3.06 -24.27 -21.71
N GLU A 454 -4.25 -24.06 -22.26
CA GLU A 454 -5.07 -22.88 -21.99
C GLU A 454 -6.05 -23.17 -20.86
N PHE A 455 -6.06 -22.31 -19.84
CA PHE A 455 -6.88 -22.45 -18.64
C PHE A 455 -7.84 -21.28 -18.53
N GLY A 456 -9.13 -21.56 -18.37
CA GLY A 456 -10.18 -20.55 -18.27
C GLY A 456 -10.88 -20.54 -16.91
N ALA A 457 -11.25 -19.35 -16.44
CA ALA A 457 -12.14 -19.12 -15.30
C ALA A 457 -12.82 -17.76 -15.38
N ASP A 458 -13.84 -17.55 -14.56
CA ASP A 458 -14.55 -16.28 -14.47
C ASP A 458 -14.35 -15.63 -13.11
N ILE A 459 -13.99 -14.34 -13.09
CA ILE A 459 -14.19 -13.49 -11.92
C ILE A 459 -15.71 -13.24 -11.81
N PRO A 460 -16.35 -13.54 -10.67
CA PRO A 460 -17.78 -13.25 -10.48
C PRO A 460 -18.11 -11.76 -10.71
N SER A 461 -19.36 -11.50 -11.06
CA SER A 461 -19.82 -10.11 -11.27
C SER A 461 -19.56 -9.25 -10.04
N GLN A 462 -19.19 -8.01 -10.29
CA GLN A 462 -18.82 -7.02 -9.27
C GLN A 462 -19.71 -5.78 -9.38
N LEU A 463 -19.87 -5.05 -8.27
CA LEU A 463 -20.64 -3.82 -8.25
C LEU A 463 -19.97 -2.72 -9.08
N ALA A 464 -20.77 -1.89 -9.70
CA ALA A 464 -20.27 -0.73 -10.44
C ALA A 464 -19.45 0.21 -9.55
N GLY A 465 -18.41 0.82 -10.12
CA GLY A 465 -17.44 1.67 -9.41
C GLY A 465 -16.32 0.92 -8.70
N LYS A 466 -16.44 -0.38 -8.47
CA LYS A 466 -15.36 -1.18 -7.88
C LYS A 466 -14.14 -1.23 -8.79
N LYS A 467 -12.95 -1.21 -8.16
CA LYS A 467 -11.68 -1.50 -8.82
C LYS A 467 -11.29 -2.92 -8.45
N VAL A 468 -11.39 -3.82 -9.42
CA VAL A 468 -11.01 -5.22 -9.26
C VAL A 468 -9.51 -5.37 -9.52
N ARG A 469 -8.83 -6.13 -8.65
CA ARG A 469 -7.44 -6.55 -8.77
C ARG A 469 -7.43 -8.04 -9.04
N TYR A 470 -6.56 -8.54 -9.92
CA TYR A 470 -6.46 -9.97 -10.18
C TYR A 470 -5.08 -10.37 -10.68
N TYR A 471 -4.73 -11.61 -10.48
CA TYR A 471 -3.53 -12.27 -11.00
C TYR A 471 -3.77 -13.76 -11.13
N VAL A 472 -2.89 -14.46 -11.85
CA VAL A 472 -2.97 -15.92 -12.02
C VAL A 472 -1.72 -16.56 -11.45
N GLU A 473 -1.90 -17.70 -10.79
CA GLU A 473 -0.85 -18.58 -10.28
C GLU A 473 -0.93 -19.95 -10.95
N ALA A 474 0.18 -20.44 -11.51
CA ALA A 474 0.34 -21.78 -12.01
C ALA A 474 1.27 -22.57 -11.11
N ARG A 475 0.83 -23.73 -10.60
CA ARG A 475 1.57 -24.61 -9.68
C ARG A 475 1.95 -25.92 -10.36
N SER A 476 3.18 -26.37 -10.14
CA SER A 476 3.57 -27.75 -10.44
C SER A 476 3.02 -28.72 -9.40
N GLY A 477 3.08 -30.03 -9.70
CA GLY A 477 2.79 -31.09 -8.74
C GLY A 477 3.99 -31.50 -7.89
N GLY A 478 3.74 -32.44 -6.95
CA GLY A 478 4.78 -33.13 -6.19
C GLY A 478 5.24 -32.42 -4.92
N LYS A 479 6.25 -33.00 -4.23
CA LYS A 479 6.79 -32.46 -2.99
C LYS A 479 7.56 -31.15 -3.19
N GLU A 480 8.28 -31.05 -4.29
CA GLU A 480 9.06 -29.86 -4.68
C GLU A 480 8.21 -28.95 -5.56
N MET A 481 7.00 -28.61 -5.05
CA MET A 481 6.09 -27.71 -5.75
C MET A 481 6.79 -26.39 -6.10
N THR A 482 6.56 -25.91 -7.31
CA THR A 482 7.00 -24.59 -7.79
C THR A 482 5.81 -23.82 -8.32
N SER A 483 5.89 -22.51 -8.30
CA SER A 483 4.84 -21.63 -8.82
C SER A 483 5.42 -20.62 -9.81
N ASP A 484 4.59 -20.20 -10.75
CA ASP A 484 4.78 -19.01 -11.58
C ASP A 484 3.54 -18.14 -11.48
N PHE A 485 3.73 -16.81 -11.63
CA PHE A 485 2.65 -15.85 -11.49
C PHE A 485 2.60 -14.90 -12.69
N TYR A 486 1.40 -14.48 -13.06
CA TYR A 486 1.20 -13.41 -14.02
C TYR A 486 0.20 -12.38 -13.47
N PRO A 487 0.62 -11.13 -13.28
CA PRO A 487 1.99 -10.62 -13.35
C PRO A 487 2.92 -11.27 -12.31
N ALA A 488 4.24 -11.27 -12.58
CA ALA A 488 5.23 -11.92 -11.72
C ALA A 488 5.25 -11.44 -10.27
N ARG A 489 4.80 -10.20 -10.03
CA ARG A 489 4.71 -9.62 -8.69
C ARG A 489 3.43 -9.99 -7.93
N ALA A 490 2.56 -10.82 -8.50
CA ALA A 490 1.34 -11.29 -7.85
C ALA A 490 0.55 -10.13 -7.18
N GLU A 491 0.30 -10.20 -5.87
CA GLU A 491 -0.45 -9.19 -5.11
C GLU A 491 0.25 -7.82 -5.04
N ALA A 492 1.58 -7.78 -5.16
CA ALA A 492 2.35 -6.53 -5.16
C ALA A 492 2.23 -5.73 -6.47
N GLY A 493 1.80 -6.37 -7.56
CA GLY A 493 1.63 -5.72 -8.86
C GLY A 493 0.55 -6.37 -9.72
N PRO A 494 -0.70 -6.48 -9.22
CA PRO A 494 -1.77 -7.18 -9.91
C PRO A 494 -2.25 -6.42 -11.15
N LEU A 495 -2.88 -7.13 -12.07
CA LEU A 495 -3.73 -6.52 -13.09
C LEU A 495 -4.94 -5.89 -12.43
N THR A 496 -5.47 -4.83 -13.04
CA THR A 496 -6.63 -4.13 -12.49
C THR A 496 -7.57 -3.66 -13.59
N PHE A 497 -8.86 -3.73 -13.33
CA PHE A 497 -9.88 -3.08 -14.14
C PHE A 497 -10.91 -2.39 -13.25
N ARG A 498 -11.65 -1.44 -13.84
CA ARG A 498 -12.77 -0.79 -13.15
C ARG A 498 -14.08 -1.30 -13.72
N VAL A 499 -15.05 -1.54 -12.84
CA VAL A 499 -16.39 -1.98 -13.19
C VAL A 499 -17.25 -0.76 -13.48
N LYS A 500 -17.76 -0.63 -14.73
CA LYS A 500 -18.77 0.34 -15.10
C LYS A 500 -20.17 -0.21 -14.90
N ALA A 501 -21.13 0.67 -14.68
CA ALA A 501 -22.53 0.27 -14.64
C ALA A 501 -22.97 -0.19 -16.06
N ALA A 502 -23.59 -1.37 -16.14
CA ALA A 502 -24.25 -1.84 -17.35
C ALA A 502 -25.61 -1.13 -17.49
N LYS A 503 -26.12 -1.00 -18.72
CA LYS A 503 -27.46 -0.43 -18.95
C LYS A 503 -28.54 -1.47 -18.74
N ALA A 504 -29.60 -1.09 -18.02
CA ALA A 504 -30.82 -1.91 -17.92
C ALA A 504 -31.52 -1.95 -19.30
N THR A 505 -32.08 -3.10 -19.65
CA THR A 505 -32.80 -3.29 -20.91
C THR A 505 -34.19 -2.61 -20.90
N ASP A 506 -34.87 -2.68 -19.76
CA ASP A 506 -36.28 -2.26 -19.61
C ASP A 506 -36.47 -1.49 -18.28
N SER A 507 -36.05 -0.23 -18.26
CA SER A 507 -36.31 0.64 -17.10
C SER A 507 -37.59 1.43 -17.30
N VAL A 508 -38.38 1.53 -16.23
CA VAL A 508 -39.60 2.37 -16.19
C VAL A 508 -39.37 3.69 -15.44
N LEU A 509 -38.18 3.88 -14.89
CA LEU A 509 -37.72 5.12 -14.29
C LEU A 509 -36.95 5.92 -15.35
N ARG A 510 -37.25 7.22 -15.48
CA ARG A 510 -36.58 8.11 -16.41
C ARG A 510 -36.17 9.40 -15.74
N ILE A 511 -35.01 9.91 -16.09
CA ILE A 511 -34.65 11.30 -15.85
C ILE A 511 -35.43 12.12 -16.85
N ASN A 512 -36.32 12.98 -16.39
CA ASN A 512 -37.31 13.67 -17.21
C ASN A 512 -36.91 15.10 -17.52
N GLU A 513 -36.36 15.83 -16.55
CA GLU A 513 -35.95 17.23 -16.66
C GLU A 513 -34.70 17.50 -15.81
N ILE A 514 -33.82 18.36 -16.28
CA ILE A 514 -32.64 18.86 -15.58
C ILE A 514 -32.58 20.38 -15.74
N VAL A 515 -32.32 21.10 -14.63
CA VAL A 515 -32.03 22.54 -14.62
C VAL A 515 -30.72 22.75 -13.84
N ALA A 516 -29.68 23.18 -14.55
CA ALA A 516 -28.30 23.28 -14.02
C ALA A 516 -27.87 24.73 -13.67
N GLU A 517 -28.77 25.68 -13.69
CA GLU A 517 -28.66 27.02 -13.10
C GLU A 517 -30.06 27.56 -12.83
N ASN A 518 -30.63 27.18 -11.70
CA ASN A 518 -31.96 27.65 -11.28
C ASN A 518 -31.83 28.94 -10.47
N LYS A 519 -32.42 30.02 -10.96
CA LYS A 519 -32.46 31.32 -10.27
C LYS A 519 -33.89 31.80 -9.97
N SER A 520 -34.90 31.29 -10.68
CA SER A 520 -36.27 31.76 -10.53
C SER A 520 -37.34 30.71 -10.82
N VAL A 521 -36.99 29.48 -11.17
CA VAL A 521 -37.92 28.44 -11.63
C VAL A 521 -38.68 27.77 -10.49
N ALA A 522 -37.96 27.18 -9.57
CA ALA A 522 -38.53 26.45 -8.45
C ALA A 522 -37.63 26.60 -7.19
N LYS A 523 -38.30 26.61 -6.06
CA LYS A 523 -37.65 26.67 -4.75
C LYS A 523 -37.73 25.31 -4.07
N ASP A 524 -36.71 24.99 -3.31
CA ASP A 524 -36.72 23.89 -2.38
C ASP A 524 -37.59 24.16 -1.13
N GLN A 525 -37.58 23.28 -0.16
CA GLN A 525 -38.37 23.42 1.08
C GLN A 525 -37.80 24.50 2.01
N GLN A 526 -36.55 24.88 1.84
CA GLN A 526 -35.84 25.93 2.58
C GLN A 526 -36.11 27.32 1.97
N GLY A 527 -36.61 27.37 0.74
CA GLY A 527 -36.91 28.57 0.01
C GLY A 527 -35.79 29.03 -0.93
N ASP A 528 -34.80 28.19 -1.15
CA ASP A 528 -33.64 28.46 -2.00
C ASP A 528 -33.87 28.00 -3.46
N PHE A 529 -33.18 28.61 -4.40
CA PHE A 529 -33.21 28.26 -5.82
C PHE A 529 -31.99 27.40 -6.14
N ASP A 530 -32.14 26.07 -5.97
CA ASP A 530 -31.08 25.12 -6.26
C ASP A 530 -31.28 24.41 -7.59
N ASP A 531 -30.20 23.96 -8.19
CA ASP A 531 -30.24 23.10 -9.38
C ASP A 531 -31.04 21.84 -9.08
N TYR A 532 -31.70 21.28 -10.07
CA TYR A 532 -32.50 20.09 -9.82
C TYR A 532 -32.52 19.09 -10.97
N ILE A 533 -32.79 17.84 -10.57
CA ILE A 533 -33.05 16.71 -11.44
C ILE A 533 -34.45 16.19 -11.13
N GLU A 534 -35.31 16.09 -12.16
CA GLU A 534 -36.61 15.46 -12.05
C GLU A 534 -36.56 14.05 -12.63
N ILE A 535 -37.04 13.08 -11.87
CA ILE A 535 -37.26 11.71 -12.34
C ILE A 535 -38.77 11.44 -12.46
N VAL A 536 -39.17 10.56 -13.37
CA VAL A 536 -40.54 10.14 -13.56
C VAL A 536 -40.65 8.61 -13.54
N ASN A 537 -41.70 8.11 -12.92
CA ASN A 537 -42.08 6.69 -12.98
C ASN A 537 -43.10 6.51 -14.10
N THR A 538 -42.70 5.83 -15.18
CA THR A 538 -43.57 5.58 -16.34
C THR A 538 -44.44 4.34 -16.20
N SER A 539 -44.33 3.60 -15.11
CA SER A 539 -45.14 2.39 -14.86
C SER A 539 -46.51 2.70 -14.23
N GLY A 540 -47.36 1.71 -14.21
CA GLY A 540 -48.66 1.77 -13.52
C GLY A 540 -48.58 1.41 -12.01
N ALA A 541 -47.41 1.26 -11.43
CA ALA A 541 -47.22 0.86 -10.05
C ALA A 541 -46.29 1.82 -9.29
N LYS A 542 -46.44 1.88 -7.97
CA LYS A 542 -45.52 2.58 -7.08
C LYS A 542 -44.17 1.85 -7.04
N ILE A 543 -43.06 2.58 -7.13
CA ILE A 543 -41.68 2.04 -7.12
C ILE A 543 -40.97 2.51 -5.86
N ASP A 544 -40.24 1.59 -5.21
CA ASP A 544 -39.30 1.90 -4.14
C ASP A 544 -37.94 2.34 -4.73
N LEU A 545 -37.50 3.54 -4.37
CA LEU A 545 -36.21 4.10 -4.74
C LEU A 545 -35.14 3.90 -3.68
N SER A 546 -35.48 3.28 -2.53
CA SER A 546 -34.55 3.06 -1.43
C SER A 546 -33.31 2.32 -1.92
N GLY A 547 -32.14 2.92 -1.69
CA GLY A 547 -30.87 2.27 -2.05
C GLY A 547 -30.46 2.36 -3.50
N LYS A 548 -31.27 2.95 -4.41
CA LYS A 548 -30.85 3.35 -5.75
C LYS A 548 -29.95 4.58 -5.67
N PHE A 549 -29.26 4.92 -6.75
CA PHE A 549 -28.27 5.99 -6.74
C PHE A 549 -28.50 6.98 -7.88
N LEU A 550 -28.00 8.21 -7.67
CA LEU A 550 -27.90 9.25 -8.69
C LEU A 550 -26.45 9.74 -8.73
N THR A 551 -25.91 9.95 -9.93
CA THR A 551 -24.52 10.37 -10.12
C THR A 551 -24.33 11.25 -11.34
N ASP A 552 -23.38 12.18 -11.24
CA ASP A 552 -22.77 13.00 -12.29
C ASP A 552 -21.37 12.47 -12.69
N ASP A 553 -20.90 11.37 -12.07
CA ASP A 553 -19.57 10.80 -12.26
C ASP A 553 -19.66 9.30 -12.59
N ASP A 554 -19.36 8.93 -13.83
CA ASP A 554 -19.38 7.54 -14.30
C ASP A 554 -18.34 6.64 -13.60
N LYS A 555 -17.33 7.23 -12.94
CA LYS A 555 -16.35 6.52 -12.13
C LYS A 555 -16.84 6.25 -10.71
N ASN A 556 -17.87 6.98 -10.28
CA ASN A 556 -18.51 6.82 -8.99
C ASN A 556 -20.03 6.66 -9.13
N PRO A 557 -20.53 5.56 -9.69
CA PRO A 557 -21.95 5.33 -9.95
C PRO A 557 -22.81 5.29 -8.67
N ARG A 558 -22.19 5.25 -7.50
CA ARG A 558 -22.84 5.20 -6.19
C ARG A 558 -22.67 6.51 -5.41
N LYS A 559 -22.53 7.65 -6.11
CA LYS A 559 -22.18 8.95 -5.53
C LYS A 559 -23.19 9.45 -4.52
N TRP A 560 -24.50 9.44 -4.85
CA TRP A 560 -25.58 9.80 -3.93
C TRP A 560 -26.63 8.70 -3.90
N LYS A 561 -27.04 8.31 -2.69
CA LYS A 561 -27.95 7.20 -2.43
C LYS A 561 -29.31 7.72 -1.99
N PHE A 562 -30.39 7.28 -2.64
CA PHE A 562 -31.75 7.58 -2.20
C PHE A 562 -31.98 7.06 -0.77
N PRO A 563 -32.51 7.91 0.13
CA PRO A 563 -32.82 7.53 1.50
C PRO A 563 -33.80 6.35 1.59
N LYS A 564 -33.70 5.59 2.66
CA LYS A 564 -34.63 4.50 2.95
C LYS A 564 -36.06 5.05 3.06
N GLY A 565 -37.03 4.41 2.41
CA GLY A 565 -38.42 4.79 2.39
C GLY A 565 -38.78 5.79 1.28
N THR A 566 -37.85 6.17 0.42
CA THR A 566 -38.15 6.99 -0.75
C THR A 566 -38.90 6.19 -1.79
N HIS A 567 -40.06 6.69 -2.21
CA HIS A 567 -40.91 6.06 -3.22
C HIS A 567 -41.36 7.07 -4.28
N ILE A 568 -41.70 6.56 -5.45
CA ILE A 568 -42.33 7.35 -6.53
C ILE A 568 -43.60 6.61 -7.03
N GLY A 569 -44.74 7.27 -6.98
CA GLY A 569 -46.02 6.70 -7.38
C GLY A 569 -46.13 6.45 -8.89
N ALA A 570 -47.16 5.75 -9.31
CA ALA A 570 -47.45 5.49 -10.72
C ALA A 570 -47.66 6.79 -11.52
N GLY A 571 -46.86 7.04 -12.50
CA GLY A 571 -46.90 8.28 -13.30
C GLY A 571 -46.45 9.55 -12.58
N GLU A 572 -45.96 9.42 -11.35
CA GLU A 572 -45.50 10.54 -10.52
C GLU A 572 -44.12 11.05 -10.96
N ARG A 573 -43.84 12.32 -10.61
CA ARG A 573 -42.56 12.98 -10.76
C ARG A 573 -41.98 13.31 -9.41
N LEU A 574 -40.66 13.20 -9.29
CA LEU A 574 -39.93 13.45 -8.07
C LEU A 574 -38.74 14.35 -8.36
N ILE A 575 -38.64 15.46 -7.65
CA ILE A 575 -37.55 16.43 -7.78
C ILE A 575 -36.47 16.07 -6.77
N ILE A 576 -35.23 16.06 -7.20
CA ILE A 576 -34.01 15.93 -6.42
C ILE A 576 -33.19 17.21 -6.60
N TRP A 577 -32.93 17.93 -5.52
CA TRP A 577 -32.12 19.13 -5.51
C TRP A 577 -30.63 18.76 -5.57
N ALA A 578 -29.88 19.42 -6.43
CA ALA A 578 -28.45 19.18 -6.61
C ALA A 578 -27.66 20.39 -6.06
N ASP A 579 -27.45 20.41 -4.75
CA ASP A 579 -26.96 21.55 -3.97
C ASP A 579 -25.75 21.25 -3.07
N GLU A 580 -25.19 20.03 -3.11
CA GLU A 580 -24.11 19.51 -2.28
C GLU A 580 -24.51 19.27 -0.79
N ASN A 581 -25.74 19.53 -0.38
CA ASN A 581 -26.16 19.41 1.03
C ASN A 581 -26.35 17.96 1.51
N GLY A 582 -26.64 17.04 0.63
CA GLY A 582 -26.80 15.62 0.89
C GLY A 582 -27.75 15.29 2.05
N ASN A 583 -29.02 14.99 1.76
CA ASN A 583 -30.04 14.60 2.75
C ASN A 583 -30.39 15.68 3.78
N ALA A 584 -30.47 16.94 3.38
CA ALA A 584 -30.99 18.01 4.24
C ALA A 584 -32.44 17.73 4.65
N GLU A 585 -32.83 18.20 5.85
CA GLU A 585 -34.21 18.09 6.32
C GLU A 585 -35.19 18.78 5.34
N GLY A 586 -36.25 18.08 4.96
CA GLY A 586 -37.36 18.63 4.17
C GLY A 586 -37.29 18.37 2.68
N GLY A 587 -36.45 17.48 2.16
CA GLY A 587 -36.39 17.16 0.72
C GLY A 587 -35.39 16.07 0.35
N LEU A 588 -35.25 15.84 -0.94
CA LEU A 588 -34.20 15.01 -1.51
C LEU A 588 -33.09 15.92 -2.04
N HIS A 589 -31.95 15.92 -1.37
CA HIS A 589 -30.80 16.76 -1.71
C HIS A 589 -29.62 15.88 -2.04
N ALA A 590 -29.09 16.01 -3.27
CA ALA A 590 -27.91 15.28 -3.70
C ALA A 590 -26.64 15.92 -3.11
N ASN A 591 -25.58 15.14 -2.99
CA ASN A 591 -24.27 15.58 -2.50
C ASN A 591 -23.37 16.13 -3.60
N PHE A 592 -23.95 16.63 -4.69
CA PHE A 592 -23.27 17.24 -5.82
C PHE A 592 -24.11 18.35 -6.43
N LYS A 593 -23.46 19.24 -7.19
CA LYS A 593 -24.09 20.28 -8.02
C LYS A 593 -24.02 19.91 -9.49
N LEU A 594 -24.85 20.55 -10.29
CA LEU A 594 -24.83 20.38 -11.73
C LEU A 594 -23.89 21.41 -12.39
N ASP A 595 -23.12 20.96 -13.40
CA ASP A 595 -22.32 21.88 -14.21
C ASP A 595 -23.13 22.37 -15.40
N LYS A 596 -23.51 23.66 -15.39
CA LYS A 596 -24.22 24.29 -16.53
C LYS A 596 -23.45 24.23 -17.87
N ALA A 597 -22.14 23.99 -17.86
CA ALA A 597 -21.37 23.78 -19.08
C ALA A 597 -21.71 22.46 -19.78
N GLY A 598 -22.37 21.55 -19.06
CA GLY A 598 -22.86 20.27 -19.57
C GLY A 598 -22.11 19.09 -18.96
N GLU A 599 -22.87 18.06 -18.65
CA GLU A 599 -22.38 16.82 -18.08
C GLU A 599 -23.32 15.63 -18.35
N THR A 600 -23.04 14.48 -17.75
CA THR A 600 -23.87 13.29 -17.86
C THR A 600 -24.42 12.93 -16.48
N ILE A 601 -25.74 12.81 -16.36
CA ILE A 601 -26.41 12.35 -15.15
C ILE A 601 -26.93 10.93 -15.38
N GLN A 602 -26.67 10.05 -14.42
CA GLN A 602 -27.13 8.66 -14.45
C GLN A 602 -27.97 8.33 -13.22
N LEU A 603 -29.10 7.67 -13.44
CA LEU A 603 -29.92 7.02 -12.43
C LEU A 603 -29.53 5.55 -12.39
N ILE A 604 -29.04 5.09 -11.24
CA ILE A 604 -28.44 3.76 -11.07
C ILE A 604 -29.29 2.92 -10.12
N ASP A 605 -29.45 1.65 -10.43
CA ASP A 605 -30.19 0.70 -9.60
C ASP A 605 -29.46 0.39 -8.28
N SER A 606 -30.16 -0.27 -7.37
CA SER A 606 -29.60 -0.66 -6.07
C SER A 606 -28.47 -1.69 -6.21
N ASP A 607 -27.68 -1.84 -5.15
CA ASP A 607 -26.61 -2.86 -5.09
C ASP A 607 -27.18 -4.28 -5.25
N SER A 608 -28.33 -4.54 -4.68
CA SER A 608 -29.02 -5.85 -4.80
C SER A 608 -29.51 -6.14 -6.22
N ASP A 609 -29.78 -5.12 -7.02
CA ASP A 609 -30.30 -5.23 -8.38
C ASP A 609 -29.18 -5.05 -9.44
N GLY A 610 -27.91 -5.11 -9.03
CA GLY A 610 -26.73 -5.16 -9.89
C GLY A 610 -26.17 -3.83 -10.34
N ASN A 611 -26.57 -2.71 -9.74
CA ASN A 611 -26.11 -1.34 -10.09
C ASN A 611 -26.24 -1.01 -11.59
N LEU A 612 -27.35 -1.37 -12.20
CA LEU A 612 -27.61 -1.08 -13.61
C LEU A 612 -27.94 0.40 -13.82
N ILE A 613 -27.54 0.97 -14.95
CA ILE A 613 -28.02 2.30 -15.38
C ILE A 613 -29.48 2.15 -15.79
N LEU A 614 -30.38 2.68 -14.97
CA LEU A 614 -31.81 2.72 -15.24
C LEU A 614 -32.15 3.76 -16.30
N ASP A 615 -31.51 4.92 -16.23
CA ASP A 615 -31.60 5.96 -17.25
C ASP A 615 -30.37 6.86 -17.23
N GLU A 616 -30.12 7.52 -18.36
CA GLU A 616 -28.95 8.40 -18.52
C GLU A 616 -29.35 9.59 -19.42
N ILE A 617 -29.00 10.79 -18.99
CA ILE A 617 -29.09 12.00 -19.79
C ILE A 617 -27.72 12.67 -19.84
N LYS A 618 -27.27 12.96 -21.06
CA LYS A 618 -26.14 13.83 -21.34
C LYS A 618 -26.62 15.14 -21.91
N PHE A 619 -26.33 16.26 -21.26
CA PHE A 619 -26.65 17.58 -21.71
C PHE A 619 -25.41 18.42 -22.02
N ALA A 620 -25.54 19.35 -22.92
CA ALA A 620 -24.54 20.38 -23.21
C ALA A 620 -24.93 21.68 -22.48
N LYS A 621 -24.07 22.71 -22.57
CA LYS A 621 -24.28 24.01 -21.92
C LYS A 621 -25.74 24.45 -21.90
N LEU A 622 -26.26 24.78 -20.71
CA LEU A 622 -27.57 25.36 -20.48
C LEU A 622 -27.44 26.83 -20.11
N GLU A 623 -28.47 27.62 -20.42
CA GLU A 623 -28.60 29.00 -19.94
C GLU A 623 -29.32 29.02 -18.58
N THR A 624 -29.22 30.12 -17.85
CA THR A 624 -29.96 30.33 -16.58
C THR A 624 -31.45 30.09 -16.77
N ASP A 625 -32.05 29.34 -15.88
CA ASP A 625 -33.47 28.97 -15.90
C ASP A 625 -33.91 28.20 -17.17
N GLN A 626 -32.97 27.54 -17.84
CA GLN A 626 -33.23 26.68 -19.00
C GLN A 626 -33.22 25.22 -18.60
N ALA A 627 -34.23 24.48 -19.01
CA ALA A 627 -34.29 23.04 -18.80
C ALA A 627 -33.72 22.22 -19.96
N PHE A 628 -33.17 21.05 -19.67
CA PHE A 628 -32.94 19.95 -20.61
C PHE A 628 -33.94 18.84 -20.29
N ARG A 629 -34.94 18.62 -21.14
CA ARG A 629 -36.11 17.82 -20.79
C ARG A 629 -36.59 16.91 -21.93
N ARG A 630 -37.30 15.84 -21.59
CA ARG A 630 -37.84 14.89 -22.57
C ARG A 630 -39.13 15.40 -23.20
N ILE A 631 -39.19 15.45 -24.56
CA ILE A 631 -40.38 15.83 -25.34
C ILE A 631 -40.61 14.76 -26.42
N PRO A 632 -41.75 14.05 -26.44
CA PRO A 632 -42.85 14.12 -25.46
C PRO A 632 -42.43 13.63 -24.09
N ASP A 633 -43.11 14.15 -23.07
CA ASP A 633 -42.88 13.90 -21.66
C ASP A 633 -42.59 12.43 -21.35
N SER A 634 -41.57 12.14 -20.56
CA SER A 634 -41.10 10.83 -20.12
C SER A 634 -40.64 9.84 -21.21
N LYS A 635 -40.90 10.12 -22.50
CA LYS A 635 -40.62 9.16 -23.61
C LYS A 635 -39.69 9.72 -24.69
N GLY A 636 -39.68 11.01 -24.90
CA GLY A 636 -38.91 11.62 -25.99
C GLY A 636 -37.42 11.72 -25.74
N ASN A 637 -36.68 12.08 -26.79
CA ASN A 637 -35.29 12.47 -26.64
C ASN A 637 -35.20 13.81 -25.90
N PRO A 638 -34.25 13.96 -24.96
CA PRO A 638 -34.09 15.22 -24.24
C PRO A 638 -33.66 16.36 -25.15
N SER A 639 -34.24 17.56 -24.96
CA SER A 639 -33.93 18.80 -25.68
C SER A 639 -34.06 20.01 -24.76
N LYS A 640 -33.44 21.13 -25.16
CA LYS A 640 -33.57 22.40 -24.43
C LYS A 640 -34.99 22.93 -24.50
N GLY A 641 -35.49 23.46 -23.40
CA GLY A 641 -36.83 24.02 -23.31
C GLY A 641 -37.06 24.84 -22.05
N ASN A 642 -38.30 25.26 -21.85
CA ASN A 642 -38.70 25.95 -20.63
C ASN A 642 -38.88 24.91 -19.48
N PRO A 643 -38.45 25.19 -18.27
CA PRO A 643 -38.66 24.30 -17.13
C PRO A 643 -40.16 24.06 -16.82
N SER A 644 -40.45 22.87 -16.33
CA SER A 644 -41.81 22.47 -15.92
C SER A 644 -41.82 21.58 -14.68
N PRO A 645 -41.20 22.01 -13.57
CA PRO A 645 -40.98 21.17 -12.40
C PRO A 645 -42.29 20.59 -11.83
N GLY A 646 -42.33 19.27 -11.65
CA GLY A 646 -43.49 18.53 -11.13
C GLY A 646 -44.67 18.43 -12.14
N LYS A 647 -44.55 18.92 -13.36
CA LYS A 647 -45.59 18.89 -14.38
C LYS A 647 -45.14 18.14 -15.62
N LYS A 648 -46.08 17.86 -16.52
CA LYS A 648 -45.72 17.26 -17.83
C LYS A 648 -44.94 18.26 -18.68
N ASN A 649 -43.89 17.78 -19.31
CA ASN A 649 -43.03 18.53 -20.24
C ASN A 649 -43.75 18.89 -21.53
#